data_f60238e760742dccf3d143c62f47ae31
#
_entry.id   f60238e760742dccf3d143c62f47ae31
#
_cell.length_a   1.000
_cell.length_b   1.000
_cell.length_c   1.000
_cell.angle_alpha   90.00
_cell.angle_beta   90.00
_cell.angle_gamma   90.00
#
_symmetry.space_group_name_H-M   'P 1'
#
loop_
_entity.id
_entity.type
_entity.pdbx_description
1 polymer ?
#
loop_
_entity_poly.entity_id
_entity_poly.type
_entity_poly.pdbx_seq_one_letter_code
_entity_poly.pdbx_strand_id
1 'polypeptide(L)'
;MTTSARRYSVAAAAVLLAILLTPANIFSCGPFFQEPVFTDPTAPDQPLELFAKGRLGIVLPQYETQYLVVAYRYLAGPKLSSADEQALIEAWKPKVIPAGEPWPEQVPVDEWLKARSSALGDNQVAKVNIDRYRFGAGPFELYPSCGDDAFLTAAATAGNLVKQFGAKSEAVRDWVDAQDTVFKNCGDTSGFAVNANSARELHASIPKPPKMQNAVLRMDRDYQIAAANFYAGDWQTAAQHFQQIADNRESPWRIWAPYLVARCYIREATLSNSGESSANTPGADSSFNVQDMTAAEKQLQSILKNPALNTVHPAAQRLLNYVDARLHPDERLHEVAQQLEGKAPTSDFQQDLIDFRWLLRHQKPPGIDAAESADELAQRGLLDDLTDWVMTFSNPTADSLTHSVERWRATKSEAWLMAALTQARAKDASASALIDAAAAVAPSSPAYEMAVFHRTRLLMEQGQRDAARQLLDANLKRFESGPLSSLNLLLAQRFALATDYYQFLEFAPRTPGGLAWDTGGDLEPDDRGKPEAGPLPKRFDVDSVGTINQRLPLTMLTQAATGDVLPGDLRSLLATATWTRAAILNDAPTAKALESLAVAAHPELRDYVSAYENANSEDARTIAATWTMLHFPGMRPFVEAGALRQAKFTAIDDFRDNWWCDNVGASASNAEAMFSSSWTESAQPKPAAPPSPSFLTEAERTRAEQQWRDLSTIGAAPIYFGRIVFQWAKESPKDGRVPEALYLLVRSTRYGCTTDQTGSVSKQAFDLLHTRYPDSPWTKKTPYWFK
;
A
#
# COMPACT_ATOMS: atom_id res chain seq x y z
N MET A 1 -43.19 43.95 -22.09
CA MET A 1 -42.76 42.59 -21.61
C MET A 1 -41.31 42.31 -21.95
N THR A 2 -40.34 43.23 -21.73
CA THR A 2 -38.94 43.04 -22.22
C THR A 2 -37.84 43.31 -21.18
N THR A 3 -38.20 43.78 -19.98
CA THR A 3 -37.18 44.07 -18.95
C THR A 3 -37.05 42.99 -17.85
N SER A 4 -38.05 42.16 -17.67
CA SER A 4 -38.00 41.05 -16.69
C SER A 4 -37.16 39.84 -17.20
N ALA A 5 -37.32 39.45 -18.45
CA ALA A 5 -36.58 38.32 -19.04
C ALA A 5 -35.07 38.51 -19.07
N ARG A 6 -34.59 39.76 -19.31
CA ARG A 6 -33.16 40.10 -19.26
C ARG A 6 -32.54 39.99 -17.85
N ARG A 7 -33.30 40.32 -16.81
CA ARG A 7 -32.82 40.20 -15.41
C ARG A 7 -32.66 38.74 -14.96
N TYR A 8 -33.54 37.87 -15.39
CA TYR A 8 -33.42 36.43 -15.09
C TYR A 8 -32.28 35.76 -15.88
N SER A 9 -32.01 36.17 -17.13
CA SER A 9 -30.91 35.65 -17.91
C SER A 9 -29.55 36.10 -17.35
N VAL A 10 -29.42 37.33 -16.85
CA VAL A 10 -28.17 37.82 -16.22
C VAL A 10 -27.96 37.15 -14.86
N ALA A 11 -29.00 36.94 -14.08
CA ALA A 11 -28.93 36.24 -12.80
C ALA A 11 -28.55 34.74 -13.00
N ALA A 12 -29.14 34.06 -13.99
CA ALA A 12 -28.81 32.69 -14.33
C ALA A 12 -27.38 32.55 -14.85
N ALA A 13 -26.90 33.51 -15.68
CA ALA A 13 -25.51 33.53 -16.15
C ALA A 13 -24.51 33.81 -15.01
N ALA A 14 -24.86 34.68 -14.06
CA ALA A 14 -24.03 34.97 -12.88
C ALA A 14 -23.94 33.76 -11.92
N VAL A 15 -25.02 33.00 -11.75
CA VAL A 15 -25.04 31.76 -10.97
C VAL A 15 -24.24 30.65 -11.64
N LEU A 16 -24.36 30.48 -12.96
CA LEU A 16 -23.54 29.56 -13.73
C LEU A 16 -22.04 29.93 -13.70
N LEU A 17 -21.72 31.24 -13.78
CA LEU A 17 -20.36 31.71 -13.67
C LEU A 17 -19.80 31.56 -12.25
N ALA A 18 -20.60 31.72 -11.21
CA ALA A 18 -20.22 31.46 -9.83
C ALA A 18 -19.97 29.97 -9.55
N ILE A 19 -20.74 29.06 -10.18
CA ILE A 19 -20.54 27.61 -10.11
C ILE A 19 -19.26 27.20 -10.87
N LEU A 20 -18.90 27.90 -11.95
CA LEU A 20 -17.68 27.65 -12.74
C LEU A 20 -16.41 28.28 -12.11
N LEU A 21 -16.56 29.23 -11.19
CA LEU A 21 -15.45 29.92 -10.52
C LEU A 21 -15.24 29.45 -9.07
N THR A 22 -16.09 28.59 -8.52
CA THR A 22 -15.73 27.84 -7.33
C THR A 22 -14.74 26.76 -7.77
N PRO A 23 -13.50 26.73 -7.27
CA PRO A 23 -12.68 25.56 -7.41
C PRO A 23 -13.48 24.41 -6.78
N ALA A 24 -14.03 23.53 -7.60
CA ALA A 24 -14.46 22.25 -7.10
C ALA A 24 -13.20 21.62 -6.50
N ASN A 25 -13.06 21.69 -5.18
CA ASN A 25 -12.18 20.79 -4.46
C ASN A 25 -12.75 19.40 -4.74
N ILE A 26 -12.28 18.82 -5.82
CA ILE A 26 -12.43 17.39 -6.06
C ILE A 26 -11.61 16.76 -4.95
N PHE A 27 -12.27 16.43 -3.85
CA PHE A 27 -11.71 15.51 -2.87
C PHE A 27 -11.62 14.16 -3.57
N SER A 28 -10.51 13.94 -4.24
CA SER A 28 -9.99 12.63 -4.53
C SER A 28 -9.83 11.88 -3.20
N CYS A 29 -10.12 10.60 -3.17
CA CYS A 29 -10.06 9.74 -2.00
C CYS A 29 -8.78 9.97 -1.18
N GLY A 30 -8.90 10.58 0.00
CA GLY A 30 -7.89 10.73 1.05
C GLY A 30 -6.64 11.57 0.76
N PRO A 31 -6.05 12.14 1.78
CA PRO A 31 -4.70 12.68 1.68
C PRO A 31 -3.71 11.51 1.65
N PHE A 32 -2.94 11.40 0.58
CA PHE A 32 -1.85 10.45 0.49
C PHE A 32 -0.59 11.11 1.05
N PHE A 33 -0.11 10.62 2.19
CA PHE A 33 1.16 11.04 2.77
C PHE A 33 2.21 9.98 2.55
N GLN A 34 3.45 10.40 2.33
CA GLN A 34 4.58 9.51 2.43
C GLN A 34 5.03 9.44 3.88
N GLU A 35 4.90 8.27 4.49
CA GLU A 35 5.38 8.02 5.85
C GLU A 35 6.68 7.20 5.82
N PRO A 36 7.65 7.51 6.71
CA PRO A 36 8.84 6.70 6.87
C PRO A 36 8.50 5.32 7.42
N VAL A 37 8.91 4.29 6.72
CA VAL A 37 8.79 2.89 7.13
C VAL A 37 10.13 2.37 7.58
N PHE A 38 10.25 1.98 8.84
CA PHE A 38 11.49 1.41 9.37
C PHE A 38 11.64 -0.06 9.03
N THR A 39 10.54 -0.80 9.07
CA THR A 39 10.47 -2.21 8.72
C THR A 39 9.17 -2.45 7.98
N ASP A 40 9.26 -2.90 6.72
CA ASP A 40 8.09 -3.30 5.97
C ASP A 40 7.69 -4.73 6.39
N PRO A 41 6.47 -4.94 6.90
CA PRO A 41 6.03 -6.27 7.30
C PRO A 41 5.65 -7.17 6.14
N THR A 42 5.37 -6.63 4.95
CA THR A 42 4.76 -7.34 3.81
C THR A 42 5.73 -7.67 2.69
N ALA A 43 6.86 -6.96 2.61
CA ALA A 43 7.81 -7.13 1.54
C ALA A 43 9.27 -6.79 1.96
N PRO A 44 10.27 -7.34 1.25
CA PRO A 44 11.66 -7.00 1.44
C PRO A 44 11.97 -5.54 1.04
N ASP A 45 13.10 -5.02 1.53
CA ASP A 45 13.59 -3.69 1.17
C ASP A 45 13.94 -3.56 -0.32
N GLN A 46 13.84 -2.35 -0.81
CA GLN A 46 14.36 -1.99 -2.13
C GLN A 46 15.90 -1.83 -2.09
N PRO A 47 16.65 -2.23 -3.12
CA PRO A 47 16.13 -2.86 -4.34
C PRO A 47 15.85 -4.36 -4.15
N LEU A 48 14.71 -4.84 -4.63
CA LEU A 48 14.30 -6.26 -4.57
C LEU A 48 15.29 -7.22 -5.29
N GLU A 49 16.16 -6.66 -6.13
CA GLU A 49 17.24 -7.39 -6.78
C GLU A 49 18.16 -8.13 -5.78
N LEU A 50 18.42 -7.52 -4.61
CA LEU A 50 19.24 -8.15 -3.58
C LEU A 50 18.54 -9.37 -2.97
N PHE A 51 17.24 -9.26 -2.76
CA PHE A 51 16.42 -10.35 -2.25
C PHE A 51 16.31 -11.50 -3.27
N ALA A 52 16.08 -11.17 -4.55
CA ALA A 52 16.08 -12.14 -5.64
C ALA A 52 17.39 -12.94 -5.76
N LYS A 53 18.50 -12.37 -5.32
CA LYS A 53 19.85 -13.00 -5.28
C LYS A 53 20.18 -13.68 -3.95
N GLY A 54 19.21 -13.84 -3.06
CA GLY A 54 19.35 -14.56 -1.79
C GLY A 54 19.90 -13.75 -0.62
N ARG A 55 19.96 -12.41 -0.71
CA ARG A 55 20.20 -11.55 0.45
C ARG A 55 18.88 -11.30 1.17
N LEU A 56 18.44 -12.33 1.92
CA LEU A 56 17.10 -12.37 2.47
C LEU A 56 16.86 -11.38 3.63
N GLY A 57 17.92 -11.06 4.40
CA GLY A 57 17.72 -10.35 5.66
C GLY A 57 16.87 -11.15 6.64
N ILE A 58 16.04 -10.45 7.42
CA ILE A 58 15.07 -11.05 8.35
C ILE A 58 13.73 -11.16 7.62
N VAL A 59 13.38 -12.37 7.20
CA VAL A 59 12.09 -12.65 6.54
C VAL A 59 10.98 -12.64 7.58
N LEU A 60 9.89 -11.94 7.28
CA LEU A 60 8.75 -11.80 8.19
C LEU A 60 7.57 -12.70 7.74
N PRO A 61 6.78 -13.23 8.69
CA PRO A 61 5.63 -14.08 8.37
C PRO A 61 4.57 -13.43 7.47
N GLN A 62 4.46 -12.11 7.53
CA GLN A 62 3.49 -11.34 6.77
C GLN A 62 3.97 -11.01 5.34
N TYR A 63 5.18 -11.39 4.96
CA TYR A 63 5.64 -11.20 3.58
C TYR A 63 4.68 -11.86 2.59
N GLU A 64 4.44 -11.18 1.48
CA GLU A 64 3.62 -11.76 0.42
C GLU A 64 4.19 -13.12 -0.05
N THR A 65 3.30 -14.01 -0.46
CA THR A 65 3.61 -15.39 -0.87
C THR A 65 4.79 -15.48 -1.84
N GLN A 66 4.88 -14.56 -2.80
CA GLN A 66 5.98 -14.53 -3.77
C GLN A 66 7.35 -14.38 -3.10
N TYR A 67 7.47 -13.55 -2.09
CA TYR A 67 8.73 -13.38 -1.34
C TYR A 67 9.02 -14.57 -0.44
N LEU A 68 7.99 -15.17 0.16
CA LEU A 68 8.15 -16.38 0.95
C LEU A 68 8.63 -17.56 0.11
N VAL A 69 8.12 -17.73 -1.12
CA VAL A 69 8.64 -18.75 -2.06
C VAL A 69 10.11 -18.54 -2.37
N VAL A 70 10.52 -17.30 -2.65
CA VAL A 70 11.93 -17.00 -2.91
C VAL A 70 12.79 -17.25 -1.67
N ALA A 71 12.33 -16.86 -0.48
CA ALA A 71 13.03 -17.14 0.76
C ALA A 71 13.18 -18.66 1.00
N TYR A 72 12.11 -19.43 0.82
CA TYR A 72 12.16 -20.89 0.91
C TYR A 72 13.23 -21.50 0.00
N ARG A 73 13.30 -21.07 -1.27
CA ARG A 73 14.29 -21.55 -2.25
C ARG A 73 15.73 -21.39 -1.75
N TYR A 74 16.04 -20.28 -1.10
CA TYR A 74 17.38 -20.03 -0.57
C TYR A 74 17.65 -20.72 0.77
N LEU A 75 16.60 -21.04 1.54
CA LEU A 75 16.71 -21.66 2.86
C LEU A 75 16.64 -23.20 2.83
N ALA A 76 15.91 -23.80 1.89
CA ALA A 76 15.65 -25.25 1.89
C ALA A 76 16.03 -25.95 0.59
N GLY A 77 15.97 -25.24 -0.53
CA GLY A 77 16.04 -25.85 -1.84
C GLY A 77 17.30 -25.55 -2.65
N PRO A 78 17.33 -26.00 -3.86
CA PRO A 78 18.30 -25.55 -4.83
C PRO A 78 18.06 -24.05 -5.09
N LYS A 79 19.13 -23.27 -5.13
CA LYS A 79 19.07 -21.83 -5.43
C LYS A 79 18.34 -21.58 -6.75
N LEU A 80 17.82 -20.38 -6.91
CA LEU A 80 17.25 -19.96 -8.18
C LEU A 80 18.29 -20.04 -9.30
N SER A 81 17.86 -20.35 -10.51
CA SER A 81 18.71 -20.20 -11.68
C SER A 81 18.92 -18.72 -12.01
N SER A 82 20.00 -18.38 -12.70
CA SER A 82 20.23 -16.99 -13.14
C SER A 82 19.10 -16.47 -14.04
N ALA A 83 18.42 -17.35 -14.76
CA ALA A 83 17.26 -16.99 -15.59
C ALA A 83 16.05 -16.62 -14.72
N ASP A 84 15.78 -17.41 -13.67
CA ASP A 84 14.68 -17.15 -12.73
C ASP A 84 14.94 -15.87 -11.91
N GLU A 85 16.20 -15.69 -11.42
CA GLU A 85 16.62 -14.44 -10.77
C GLU A 85 16.36 -13.21 -11.65
N GLN A 86 16.77 -13.29 -12.93
CA GLN A 86 16.57 -12.19 -13.86
C GLN A 86 15.09 -11.94 -14.16
N ALA A 87 14.27 -12.99 -14.29
CA ALA A 87 12.84 -12.89 -14.48
C ALA A 87 12.15 -12.19 -13.29
N LEU A 88 12.56 -12.54 -12.06
CA LEU A 88 12.05 -11.87 -10.85
C LEU A 88 12.46 -10.39 -10.78
N ILE A 89 13.73 -10.09 -11.05
CA ILE A 89 14.25 -8.72 -11.05
C ILE A 89 13.47 -7.87 -12.06
N GLU A 90 13.19 -8.42 -13.24
CA GLU A 90 12.41 -7.71 -14.25
C GLU A 90 10.96 -7.52 -13.85
N ALA A 91 10.33 -8.55 -13.24
CA ALA A 91 8.97 -8.51 -12.76
C ALA A 91 8.78 -7.48 -11.62
N TRP A 92 9.79 -7.36 -10.76
CA TRP A 92 9.76 -6.49 -9.58
C TRP A 92 10.33 -5.08 -9.82
N LYS A 93 10.75 -4.77 -11.04
CA LYS A 93 11.14 -3.40 -11.38
C LYS A 93 9.94 -2.47 -11.29
N PRO A 94 10.09 -1.33 -10.61
CA PRO A 94 9.06 -0.31 -10.63
C PRO A 94 8.73 0.13 -12.05
N LYS A 95 7.48 0.07 -12.43
CA LYS A 95 7.00 0.55 -13.74
C LYS A 95 6.81 2.06 -13.69
N VAL A 96 7.91 2.79 -13.61
CA VAL A 96 7.87 4.26 -13.64
C VAL A 96 7.61 4.71 -15.07
N ILE A 97 6.48 5.38 -15.29
CA ILE A 97 6.16 6.04 -16.56
C ILE A 97 6.74 7.46 -16.48
N PRO A 98 7.73 7.82 -17.30
CA PRO A 98 8.26 9.17 -17.31
C PRO A 98 7.17 10.20 -17.63
N ALA A 99 7.23 11.35 -17.00
CA ALA A 99 6.28 12.43 -17.27
C ALA A 99 6.29 12.82 -18.77
N GLY A 100 5.12 12.73 -19.40
CA GLY A 100 4.95 13.02 -20.82
C GLY A 100 5.04 11.84 -21.77
N GLU A 101 5.43 10.66 -21.27
CA GLU A 101 5.34 9.43 -22.06
C GLU A 101 3.89 8.87 -22.03
N PRO A 102 3.43 8.24 -23.12
CA PRO A 102 2.12 7.61 -23.13
C PRO A 102 2.09 6.42 -22.15
N TRP A 103 0.93 6.17 -21.58
CA TRP A 103 0.72 4.98 -20.77
C TRP A 103 1.07 3.73 -21.61
N PRO A 104 1.74 2.72 -21.04
CA PRO A 104 2.13 1.50 -21.77
C PRO A 104 0.97 0.87 -22.54
N GLU A 105 -0.23 0.96 -22.00
CA GLU A 105 -1.46 0.47 -22.63
C GLU A 105 -1.87 1.27 -23.88
N GLN A 106 -1.42 2.51 -24.00
CA GLN A 106 -1.73 3.35 -25.17
C GLN A 106 -0.79 3.08 -26.35
N VAL A 107 0.42 2.58 -26.11
CA VAL A 107 1.43 2.34 -27.15
C VAL A 107 0.93 1.45 -28.29
N PRO A 108 0.28 0.29 -28.04
CA PRO A 108 -0.26 -0.55 -29.11
C PRO A 108 -1.35 0.13 -29.94
N VAL A 109 -2.19 0.94 -29.29
CA VAL A 109 -3.24 1.74 -29.98
C VAL A 109 -2.60 2.78 -30.88
N ASP A 110 -1.57 3.47 -30.40
CA ASP A 110 -0.85 4.46 -31.19
C ASP A 110 -0.14 3.84 -32.40
N GLU A 111 0.41 2.63 -32.26
CA GLU A 111 0.98 1.87 -33.39
C GLU A 111 -0.08 1.55 -34.45
N TRP A 112 -1.27 1.12 -34.02
CA TRP A 112 -2.41 0.95 -34.95
C TRP A 112 -2.77 2.26 -35.65
N LEU A 113 -2.94 3.36 -34.91
CA LEU A 113 -3.34 4.65 -35.47
C LEU A 113 -2.31 5.20 -36.49
N LYS A 114 -1.01 5.01 -36.22
CA LYS A 114 0.07 5.32 -37.15
C LYS A 114 -0.02 4.48 -38.44
N ALA A 115 -0.17 3.16 -38.30
CA ALA A 115 -0.30 2.26 -39.42
C ALA A 115 -1.54 2.58 -40.28
N ARG A 116 -2.69 2.85 -39.63
CA ARG A 116 -3.93 3.27 -40.21
C ARG A 116 -3.78 4.55 -41.05
N SER A 117 -3.18 5.60 -40.45
CA SER A 117 -2.96 6.88 -41.13
C SER A 117 -2.03 6.72 -42.36
N SER A 118 -0.98 5.91 -42.21
CA SER A 118 -0.08 5.59 -43.30
C SER A 118 -0.81 4.84 -44.44
N ALA A 119 -1.66 3.88 -44.11
CA ALA A 119 -2.43 3.10 -45.05
C ALA A 119 -3.44 3.95 -45.83
N LEU A 120 -4.07 4.90 -45.18
CA LEU A 120 -5.01 5.85 -45.79
C LEU A 120 -4.30 7.01 -46.48
N GLY A 121 -3.01 7.20 -46.24
CA GLY A 121 -2.20 8.30 -46.74
C GLY A 121 -2.57 9.64 -46.14
N ASP A 122 -2.99 9.64 -44.90
CA ASP A 122 -3.27 10.84 -44.14
C ASP A 122 -1.98 11.45 -43.60
N ASN A 123 -1.85 12.75 -43.70
CA ASN A 123 -0.67 13.48 -43.24
C ASN A 123 -0.66 13.69 -41.72
N GLN A 124 -1.75 13.36 -41.02
CA GLN A 124 -1.88 13.48 -39.59
C GLN A 124 -2.47 12.18 -39.02
N VAL A 125 -1.90 11.73 -37.92
CA VAL A 125 -2.46 10.59 -37.16
C VAL A 125 -3.82 11.02 -36.60
N ALA A 126 -4.87 10.29 -36.92
CA ALA A 126 -6.20 10.57 -36.39
C ALA A 126 -6.16 10.40 -34.84
N LYS A 127 -6.60 11.41 -34.12
CA LYS A 127 -6.85 11.32 -32.68
C LYS A 127 -8.19 10.63 -32.45
N VAL A 128 -8.20 9.31 -32.58
CA VAL A 128 -9.36 8.48 -32.26
C VAL A 128 -9.11 7.85 -30.89
N ASN A 129 -10.00 8.12 -29.95
CA ASN A 129 -9.97 7.40 -28.69
C ASN A 129 -10.63 6.03 -28.91
N ILE A 130 -9.87 4.96 -28.71
CA ILE A 130 -10.39 3.59 -28.74
C ILE A 130 -10.50 3.12 -27.31
N ASP A 131 -11.74 3.03 -26.82
CA ASP A 131 -12.00 2.42 -25.52
C ASP A 131 -11.70 0.93 -25.59
N ARG A 132 -10.85 0.41 -24.71
CA ARG A 132 -10.36 -0.97 -24.69
C ARG A 132 -11.06 -1.84 -23.66
N TYR A 133 -11.82 -1.22 -22.76
CA TYR A 133 -12.34 -1.87 -21.58
C TYR A 133 -13.86 -2.05 -21.64
N ARG A 134 -14.32 -3.17 -21.09
CA ARG A 134 -15.72 -3.44 -20.86
C ARG A 134 -15.95 -3.73 -19.38
N PHE A 135 -17.19 -3.48 -18.94
CA PHE A 135 -17.60 -3.84 -17.60
C PHE A 135 -17.74 -5.37 -17.48
N GLY A 136 -17.22 -5.92 -16.37
CA GLY A 136 -17.49 -7.28 -15.93
C GLY A 136 -18.82 -7.38 -15.19
N ALA A 137 -18.91 -8.38 -14.31
CA ALA A 137 -20.12 -8.64 -13.52
C ALA A 137 -20.36 -7.60 -12.43
N GLY A 138 -19.30 -7.06 -11.83
CA GLY A 138 -19.36 -6.08 -10.76
C GLY A 138 -19.39 -4.64 -11.24
N PRO A 139 -19.93 -3.70 -10.42
CA PRO A 139 -20.07 -2.30 -10.81
C PRO A 139 -18.75 -1.56 -11.04
N PHE A 140 -17.63 -2.13 -10.57
CA PHE A 140 -16.27 -1.57 -10.70
C PHE A 140 -15.30 -2.53 -11.39
N GLU A 141 -15.78 -3.67 -11.89
CA GLU A 141 -14.95 -4.63 -12.60
C GLU A 141 -14.81 -4.23 -14.05
N LEU A 142 -13.60 -3.91 -14.46
CA LEU A 142 -13.23 -3.63 -15.84
C LEU A 142 -12.28 -4.72 -16.34
N TYR A 143 -12.52 -5.21 -17.56
CA TYR A 143 -11.59 -6.12 -18.21
C TYR A 143 -11.19 -5.59 -19.59
N PRO A 144 -9.93 -5.81 -20.03
CA PRO A 144 -9.49 -5.44 -21.37
C PRO A 144 -10.13 -6.37 -22.39
N SER A 145 -11.15 -5.87 -23.11
CA SER A 145 -11.80 -6.61 -24.17
C SER A 145 -10.86 -6.78 -25.37
N CYS A 146 -10.16 -5.69 -25.77
CA CYS A 146 -9.18 -5.71 -26.84
C CYS A 146 -7.76 -5.62 -26.25
N GLY A 147 -7.01 -6.71 -26.32
CA GLY A 147 -5.60 -6.77 -25.87
C GLY A 147 -4.65 -6.07 -26.85
N ASP A 148 -3.40 -5.91 -26.40
CA ASP A 148 -2.33 -5.28 -27.18
C ASP A 148 -2.10 -5.98 -28.51
N ASP A 149 -2.17 -7.31 -28.51
CA ASP A 149 -2.05 -8.17 -29.69
C ASP A 149 -3.03 -7.82 -30.82
N ALA A 150 -4.22 -7.35 -30.48
CA ALA A 150 -5.23 -6.95 -31.47
C ALA A 150 -4.76 -5.76 -32.31
N PHE A 151 -4.23 -4.73 -31.64
CA PHE A 151 -3.78 -3.50 -32.30
C PHE A 151 -2.47 -3.72 -33.07
N LEU A 152 -1.52 -4.44 -32.49
CA LEU A 152 -0.24 -4.75 -33.11
C LEU A 152 -0.43 -5.65 -34.36
N THR A 153 -1.33 -6.65 -34.28
CA THR A 153 -1.65 -7.51 -35.41
C THR A 153 -2.35 -6.73 -36.53
N ALA A 154 -3.28 -5.85 -36.19
CA ALA A 154 -3.95 -5.00 -37.17
C ALA A 154 -2.97 -4.05 -37.85
N ALA A 155 -2.05 -3.44 -37.11
CA ALA A 155 -1.01 -2.56 -37.66
C ALA A 155 -0.08 -3.31 -38.65
N ALA A 156 0.36 -4.51 -38.26
CA ALA A 156 1.21 -5.35 -39.11
C ALA A 156 0.47 -5.80 -40.40
N THR A 157 -0.79 -6.19 -40.27
CA THR A 157 -1.64 -6.59 -41.42
C THR A 157 -1.86 -5.43 -42.38
N ALA A 158 -2.24 -4.24 -41.86
CA ALA A 158 -2.36 -3.03 -42.68
C ALA A 158 -1.07 -2.72 -43.44
N GLY A 159 0.08 -2.80 -42.77
CA GLY A 159 1.39 -2.63 -43.40
C GLY A 159 1.67 -3.61 -44.55
N ASN A 160 1.28 -4.87 -44.38
CA ASN A 160 1.42 -5.90 -45.42
C ASN A 160 0.48 -5.66 -46.59
N LEU A 161 -0.77 -5.25 -46.35
CA LEU A 161 -1.72 -4.90 -47.41
C LEU A 161 -1.29 -3.67 -48.21
N VAL A 162 -0.69 -2.67 -47.56
CA VAL A 162 -0.08 -1.50 -48.22
C VAL A 162 1.05 -1.93 -49.15
N LYS A 163 1.91 -2.88 -48.74
CA LYS A 163 2.96 -3.41 -49.61
C LYS A 163 2.40 -4.17 -50.82
N GLN A 164 1.29 -4.87 -50.64
CA GLN A 164 0.67 -5.69 -51.69
C GLN A 164 -0.22 -4.92 -52.66
N PHE A 165 -1.01 -3.98 -52.16
CA PHE A 165 -2.06 -3.29 -52.95
C PHE A 165 -1.77 -1.79 -53.10
N GLY A 166 -0.77 -1.24 -52.43
CA GLY A 166 -0.46 0.20 -52.39
C GLY A 166 -1.32 0.97 -51.39
N ALA A 167 -0.70 1.98 -50.78
CA ALA A 167 -1.39 2.90 -49.89
C ALA A 167 -2.54 3.61 -50.65
N LYS A 168 -3.63 3.95 -49.99
CA LYS A 168 -4.82 4.60 -50.54
C LYS A 168 -5.60 3.77 -51.56
N SER A 169 -5.21 2.53 -51.83
CA SER A 169 -5.99 1.64 -52.72
C SER A 169 -7.37 1.36 -52.13
N GLU A 170 -8.34 1.02 -52.99
CA GLU A 170 -9.69 0.64 -52.55
C GLU A 170 -9.64 -0.57 -51.60
N ALA A 171 -8.80 -1.54 -51.91
CA ALA A 171 -8.58 -2.74 -51.06
C ALA A 171 -8.14 -2.37 -49.64
N VAL A 172 -7.13 -1.50 -49.51
CA VAL A 172 -6.60 -1.07 -48.23
C VAL A 172 -7.61 -0.22 -47.45
N ARG A 173 -8.32 0.70 -48.12
CA ARG A 173 -9.37 1.50 -47.46
C ARG A 173 -10.52 0.62 -46.94
N ASP A 174 -11.01 -0.29 -47.77
CA ASP A 174 -12.09 -1.21 -47.36
C ASP A 174 -11.71 -2.11 -46.21
N TRP A 175 -10.43 -2.55 -46.14
CA TRP A 175 -9.94 -3.36 -45.07
C TRP A 175 -9.80 -2.54 -43.76
N VAL A 176 -9.28 -1.31 -43.83
CA VAL A 176 -9.14 -0.39 -42.70
C VAL A 176 -10.50 0.01 -42.13
N ASP A 177 -11.47 0.36 -42.98
CA ASP A 177 -12.84 0.69 -42.56
C ASP A 177 -13.50 -0.48 -41.81
N ALA A 178 -13.22 -1.71 -42.26
CA ALA A 178 -13.68 -2.90 -41.57
C ALA A 178 -12.97 -3.11 -40.21
N GLN A 179 -11.68 -2.85 -40.14
CA GLN A 179 -10.93 -2.94 -38.90
C GLN A 179 -11.38 -1.89 -37.87
N ASP A 180 -11.65 -0.67 -38.33
CA ASP A 180 -12.27 0.36 -37.49
C ASP A 180 -13.62 -0.07 -36.94
N THR A 181 -14.39 -0.84 -37.73
CA THR A 181 -15.66 -1.44 -37.30
C THR A 181 -15.45 -2.52 -36.24
N VAL A 182 -14.41 -3.36 -36.38
CA VAL A 182 -14.03 -4.34 -35.35
C VAL A 182 -13.73 -3.64 -34.01
N PHE A 183 -12.91 -2.60 -34.04
CA PHE A 183 -12.49 -1.91 -32.83
C PHE A 183 -13.59 -1.08 -32.14
N LYS A 184 -14.72 -0.79 -32.80
CA LYS A 184 -15.91 -0.23 -32.16
C LYS A 184 -16.53 -1.17 -31.13
N ASN A 185 -16.21 -2.45 -31.17
CA ASN A 185 -16.71 -3.45 -30.21
C ASN A 185 -15.80 -3.61 -28.99
N CYS A 186 -14.66 -2.89 -28.92
CA CYS A 186 -13.69 -3.08 -27.83
C CYS A 186 -14.19 -2.55 -26.50
N GLY A 187 -14.89 -1.43 -26.46
CA GLY A 187 -15.26 -0.77 -25.25
C GLY A 187 -16.71 -0.38 -25.13
N ASP A 188 -17.11 -0.12 -23.91
CA ASP A 188 -18.45 0.36 -23.60
C ASP A 188 -18.45 1.30 -22.36
N THR A 189 -17.27 1.84 -22.01
CA THR A 189 -17.10 2.70 -20.83
C THR A 189 -17.60 4.13 -21.04
N SER A 190 -18.10 4.48 -22.24
CA SER A 190 -18.64 5.81 -22.55
C SER A 190 -19.88 6.21 -21.72
N GLY A 191 -20.32 5.36 -20.81
CA GLY A 191 -21.45 5.59 -19.92
C GLY A 191 -21.15 5.32 -18.46
N PHE A 192 -20.31 6.13 -17.84
CA PHE A 192 -20.12 6.11 -16.37
C PHE A 192 -21.42 6.39 -15.55
N ALA A 193 -22.56 6.48 -16.18
CA ALA A 193 -23.84 6.86 -15.61
C ALA A 193 -24.97 5.90 -15.97
N VAL A 194 -24.75 4.60 -16.00
CA VAL A 194 -25.87 3.69 -16.29
C VAL A 194 -26.08 2.70 -15.15
N ASN A 195 -27.28 2.78 -14.58
CA ASN A 195 -27.84 1.81 -13.66
C ASN A 195 -27.48 0.38 -14.05
N ALA A 196 -26.87 -0.34 -13.13
CA ALA A 196 -26.42 -1.73 -13.26
C ALA A 196 -27.54 -2.76 -13.57
N ASN A 197 -28.76 -2.32 -13.86
CA ASN A 197 -29.95 -3.16 -14.03
C ASN A 197 -30.51 -3.24 -15.45
N SER A 198 -29.86 -2.64 -16.46
CA SER A 198 -30.29 -2.87 -17.84
C SER A 198 -29.46 -4.01 -18.44
N ALA A 199 -30.10 -5.16 -18.64
CA ALA A 199 -29.57 -6.21 -19.53
C ALA A 199 -29.20 -5.56 -20.86
N ARG A 200 -27.91 -5.45 -21.15
CA ARG A 200 -27.38 -4.72 -22.29
C ARG A 200 -27.59 -5.61 -23.52
N GLU A 201 -28.45 -5.19 -24.43
CA GLU A 201 -28.49 -5.81 -25.75
C GLU A 201 -27.13 -5.57 -26.44
N LEU A 202 -26.34 -6.63 -26.56
CA LEU A 202 -25.03 -6.62 -27.20
C LEU A 202 -25.26 -6.57 -28.73
N HIS A 203 -25.23 -5.38 -29.29
CA HIS A 203 -25.26 -5.23 -30.77
C HIS A 203 -23.85 -5.17 -31.31
N ALA A 204 -23.36 -6.30 -31.85
CA ALA A 204 -22.06 -6.33 -32.50
C ALA A 204 -22.06 -5.47 -33.77
N SER A 205 -21.07 -4.59 -33.88
CA SER A 205 -20.79 -3.89 -35.12
C SER A 205 -20.02 -4.82 -36.05
N ILE A 206 -20.68 -5.39 -37.04
CA ILE A 206 -20.11 -6.39 -37.95
C ILE A 206 -19.63 -5.74 -39.25
N PRO A 207 -18.40 -6.01 -39.71
CA PRO A 207 -17.87 -5.52 -40.97
C PRO A 207 -18.68 -6.06 -42.17
N LYS A 208 -18.92 -5.21 -43.16
CA LYS A 208 -19.60 -5.64 -44.40
C LYS A 208 -18.68 -6.53 -45.25
N PRO A 209 -19.24 -7.39 -46.15
CA PRO A 209 -18.44 -8.15 -47.10
C PRO A 209 -17.45 -7.27 -47.89
N PRO A 210 -16.27 -7.79 -48.29
CA PRO A 210 -15.26 -7.00 -48.99
C PRO A 210 -15.75 -6.58 -50.36
N LYS A 211 -15.44 -5.34 -50.78
CA LYS A 211 -15.83 -4.80 -52.07
C LYS A 211 -15.13 -5.50 -53.24
N MET A 212 -13.88 -5.93 -52.99
CA MET A 212 -13.08 -6.63 -54.02
C MET A 212 -13.15 -8.16 -53.87
N GLN A 213 -13.27 -8.84 -54.99
CA GLN A 213 -13.26 -10.30 -55.08
C GLN A 213 -11.82 -10.85 -55.03
N ASN A 214 -11.09 -10.60 -53.95
CA ASN A 214 -9.75 -11.09 -53.70
C ASN A 214 -9.75 -12.14 -52.58
N ALA A 215 -9.06 -13.26 -52.75
CA ALA A 215 -9.07 -14.35 -51.77
C ALA A 215 -8.47 -13.91 -50.42
N VAL A 216 -7.36 -13.17 -50.39
CA VAL A 216 -6.75 -12.68 -49.18
C VAL A 216 -7.69 -11.74 -48.41
N LEU A 217 -8.31 -10.78 -49.10
CA LEU A 217 -9.23 -9.84 -48.48
C LEU A 217 -10.52 -10.54 -47.94
N ARG A 218 -10.96 -11.62 -48.58
CA ARG A 218 -12.08 -12.42 -48.04
C ARG A 218 -11.70 -13.13 -46.75
N MET A 219 -10.55 -13.81 -46.77
CA MET A 219 -10.05 -14.53 -45.57
C MET A 219 -9.73 -13.57 -44.40
N ASP A 220 -9.22 -12.38 -44.66
CA ASP A 220 -9.03 -11.34 -43.65
C ASP A 220 -10.40 -10.85 -43.12
N ARG A 221 -11.40 -10.70 -44.01
CA ARG A 221 -12.74 -10.29 -43.61
C ARG A 221 -13.42 -11.34 -42.73
N ASP A 222 -13.25 -12.65 -43.04
CA ASP A 222 -13.74 -13.73 -42.17
C ASP A 222 -13.16 -13.63 -40.77
N TYR A 223 -11.84 -13.32 -40.65
CA TYR A 223 -11.20 -13.06 -39.38
C TYR A 223 -11.74 -11.81 -38.69
N GLN A 224 -11.91 -10.68 -39.41
CA GLN A 224 -12.50 -9.46 -38.87
C GLN A 224 -13.92 -9.66 -38.34
N ILE A 225 -14.73 -10.47 -38.98
CA ILE A 225 -16.08 -10.80 -38.54
C ILE A 225 -16.03 -11.63 -37.25
N ALA A 226 -15.17 -12.65 -37.18
CA ALA A 226 -14.97 -13.46 -36.00
C ALA A 226 -14.50 -12.59 -34.82
N ALA A 227 -13.51 -11.70 -35.04
CA ALA A 227 -12.96 -10.78 -34.03
C ALA A 227 -14.02 -9.76 -33.56
N ALA A 228 -14.88 -9.24 -34.48
CA ALA A 228 -15.95 -8.32 -34.12
C ALA A 228 -16.95 -8.96 -33.14
N ASN A 229 -17.35 -10.20 -33.39
CA ASN A 229 -18.23 -10.96 -32.49
C ASN A 229 -17.53 -11.22 -31.14
N PHE A 230 -16.25 -11.62 -31.18
CA PHE A 230 -15.46 -11.87 -29.96
C PHE A 230 -15.37 -10.64 -29.04
N TYR A 231 -15.09 -9.45 -29.60
CA TYR A 231 -15.00 -8.21 -28.83
C TYR A 231 -16.38 -7.68 -28.43
N ALA A 232 -17.43 -7.98 -29.18
CA ALA A 232 -18.80 -7.62 -28.82
C ALA A 232 -19.37 -8.47 -27.67
N GLY A 233 -18.73 -9.60 -27.31
CA GLY A 233 -19.21 -10.51 -26.27
C GLY A 233 -20.10 -11.65 -26.82
N ASP A 234 -20.25 -11.79 -28.13
CA ASP A 234 -20.92 -12.95 -28.76
C ASP A 234 -19.89 -14.06 -29.02
N TRP A 235 -19.44 -14.69 -27.92
CA TRP A 235 -18.32 -15.63 -27.98
C TRP A 235 -18.70 -16.96 -28.65
N GLN A 236 -19.97 -17.38 -28.62
CA GLN A 236 -20.44 -18.58 -29.28
C GLN A 236 -20.41 -18.41 -30.82
N THR A 237 -20.91 -17.30 -31.33
CA THR A 237 -20.81 -16.95 -32.75
C THR A 237 -19.37 -16.77 -33.20
N ALA A 238 -18.54 -16.10 -32.36
CA ALA A 238 -17.12 -15.95 -32.65
C ALA A 238 -16.39 -17.30 -32.75
N ALA A 239 -16.65 -18.24 -31.84
CA ALA A 239 -16.08 -19.59 -31.85
C ALA A 239 -16.41 -20.35 -33.12
N GLN A 240 -17.65 -20.25 -33.61
CA GLN A 240 -18.07 -20.88 -34.87
C GLN A 240 -17.31 -20.30 -36.07
N HIS A 241 -17.16 -18.97 -36.14
CA HIS A 241 -16.38 -18.31 -37.20
C HIS A 241 -14.90 -18.67 -37.13
N PHE A 242 -14.29 -18.69 -35.96
CA PHE A 242 -12.89 -19.10 -35.80
C PHE A 242 -12.71 -20.58 -36.15
N GLN A 243 -13.67 -21.46 -35.84
CA GLN A 243 -13.61 -22.86 -36.27
C GLN A 243 -13.62 -23.00 -37.79
N GLN A 244 -14.49 -22.25 -38.48
CA GLN A 244 -14.52 -22.23 -39.96
C GLN A 244 -13.17 -21.77 -40.56
N ILE A 245 -12.54 -20.79 -39.94
CA ILE A 245 -11.19 -20.33 -40.32
C ILE A 245 -10.13 -21.42 -40.08
N ALA A 246 -10.21 -22.15 -38.95
CA ALA A 246 -9.30 -23.26 -38.63
C ALA A 246 -9.40 -24.40 -39.68
N ASP A 247 -10.60 -24.65 -40.19
CA ASP A 247 -10.86 -25.69 -41.15
C ASP A 247 -10.49 -25.28 -42.59
N ASN A 248 -10.36 -23.98 -42.85
CA ASN A 248 -9.97 -23.46 -44.17
C ASN A 248 -8.45 -23.55 -44.37
N ARG A 249 -8.00 -24.53 -45.19
CA ARG A 249 -6.56 -24.76 -45.41
C ARG A 249 -5.83 -23.58 -46.10
N GLU A 250 -6.53 -22.71 -46.79
CA GLU A 250 -5.98 -21.54 -47.49
C GLU A 250 -5.86 -20.30 -46.59
N SER A 251 -6.56 -20.28 -45.43
CA SER A 251 -6.57 -19.13 -44.56
C SER A 251 -5.20 -18.88 -43.91
N PRO A 252 -4.64 -17.66 -43.97
CA PRO A 252 -3.42 -17.29 -43.27
C PRO A 252 -3.61 -17.33 -41.75
N TRP A 253 -4.87 -17.25 -41.28
CA TRP A 253 -5.23 -17.24 -39.85
C TRP A 253 -5.44 -18.63 -39.25
N ARG A 254 -5.34 -19.69 -40.07
CA ARG A 254 -5.61 -21.06 -39.68
C ARG A 254 -4.86 -21.55 -38.48
N ILE A 255 -3.59 -21.09 -38.31
CA ILE A 255 -2.75 -21.52 -37.21
C ILE A 255 -3.21 -20.92 -35.88
N TRP A 256 -3.71 -19.71 -35.90
CA TRP A 256 -4.19 -18.98 -34.72
C TRP A 256 -5.64 -19.27 -34.34
N ALA A 257 -6.45 -19.64 -35.30
CA ALA A 257 -7.89 -19.81 -35.12
C ALA A 257 -8.26 -20.85 -34.04
N PRO A 258 -7.66 -22.03 -33.94
CA PRO A 258 -7.96 -22.99 -32.86
C PRO A 258 -7.68 -22.41 -31.43
N TYR A 259 -6.65 -21.60 -31.29
CA TYR A 259 -6.34 -20.92 -30.05
C TYR A 259 -7.38 -19.85 -29.71
N LEU A 260 -7.89 -19.13 -30.72
CA LEU A 260 -8.96 -18.15 -30.54
C LEU A 260 -10.32 -18.81 -30.21
N VAL A 261 -10.60 -20.02 -30.71
CA VAL A 261 -11.75 -20.83 -30.27
C VAL A 261 -11.67 -21.12 -28.76
N ALA A 262 -10.49 -21.54 -28.26
CA ALA A 262 -10.32 -21.77 -26.83
C ALA A 262 -10.53 -20.49 -26.01
N ARG A 263 -10.04 -19.34 -26.50
CA ARG A 263 -10.30 -18.03 -25.86
C ARG A 263 -11.79 -17.68 -25.81
N CYS A 264 -12.57 -18.03 -26.85
CA CYS A 264 -14.01 -17.84 -26.82
C CYS A 264 -14.66 -18.64 -25.70
N TYR A 265 -14.32 -19.93 -25.57
CA TYR A 265 -14.87 -20.76 -24.49
C TYR A 265 -14.48 -20.25 -23.09
N ILE A 266 -13.24 -19.80 -22.89
CA ILE A 266 -12.81 -19.22 -21.60
C ILE A 266 -13.64 -17.99 -21.27
N ARG A 267 -13.82 -17.06 -22.24
CA ARG A 267 -14.63 -15.85 -22.02
C ARG A 267 -16.10 -16.16 -21.78
N GLU A 268 -16.66 -17.10 -22.53
CA GLU A 268 -18.03 -17.59 -22.31
C GLU A 268 -18.15 -18.13 -20.87
N ALA A 269 -17.20 -18.97 -20.46
CA ALA A 269 -17.21 -19.56 -19.13
C ALA A 269 -17.14 -18.54 -18.00
N THR A 270 -16.35 -17.47 -18.18
CA THR A 270 -16.03 -16.54 -17.08
C THR A 270 -16.84 -15.26 -17.07
N LEU A 271 -17.40 -14.84 -18.22
CA LEU A 271 -18.02 -13.52 -18.37
C LEU A 271 -19.52 -13.57 -18.69
N SER A 272 -20.08 -14.73 -19.13
CA SER A 272 -21.49 -14.84 -19.48
C SER A 272 -22.42 -14.99 -18.26
N ASN A 273 -21.93 -15.55 -17.14
CA ASN A 273 -22.73 -15.82 -15.93
C ASN A 273 -22.80 -14.64 -14.95
N SER A 274 -22.49 -13.46 -15.38
CA SER A 274 -22.39 -12.26 -14.55
C SER A 274 -23.72 -11.73 -13.95
N GLY A 275 -24.84 -12.45 -14.15
CA GLY A 275 -26.17 -12.01 -13.71
C GLY A 275 -26.67 -12.53 -12.36
N GLU A 276 -26.06 -13.55 -11.76
CA GLU A 276 -26.56 -14.18 -10.53
C GLU A 276 -25.61 -14.21 -9.34
N SER A 277 -24.39 -13.69 -9.46
CA SER A 277 -23.52 -13.53 -8.31
C SER A 277 -23.98 -12.37 -7.45
N SER A 278 -24.40 -12.67 -6.24
CA SER A 278 -24.83 -11.72 -5.24
C SER A 278 -23.75 -10.63 -5.03
N ALA A 279 -24.07 -9.40 -5.38
CA ALA A 279 -23.24 -8.21 -5.27
C ALA A 279 -22.76 -7.88 -3.81
N ASN A 280 -22.92 -8.79 -2.87
CA ASN A 280 -22.67 -8.58 -1.44
C ASN A 280 -21.63 -9.53 -0.83
N THR A 281 -20.89 -10.30 -1.61
CA THR A 281 -19.83 -11.15 -1.06
C THR A 281 -18.47 -10.73 -1.65
N PRO A 282 -17.64 -9.97 -0.93
CA PRO A 282 -16.25 -9.76 -1.34
C PRO A 282 -15.56 -11.14 -1.40
N GLY A 283 -15.01 -11.52 -2.55
CA GLY A 283 -14.34 -12.80 -2.76
C GLY A 283 -15.09 -13.85 -3.55
N ALA A 284 -16.25 -13.54 -4.15
CA ALA A 284 -16.96 -14.44 -5.08
C ALA A 284 -16.28 -14.49 -6.47
N ASP A 285 -14.99 -14.76 -6.48
CA ASP A 285 -14.14 -14.73 -7.69
C ASP A 285 -14.19 -16.05 -8.50
N SER A 286 -15.25 -16.84 -8.42
CA SER A 286 -15.17 -18.21 -8.95
C SER A 286 -16.44 -18.87 -9.45
N SER A 287 -17.47 -18.13 -9.85
CA SER A 287 -18.54 -18.80 -10.59
C SER A 287 -18.22 -18.75 -12.09
N PHE A 288 -17.70 -19.85 -12.62
CA PHE A 288 -17.51 -20.03 -14.05
C PHE A 288 -18.36 -21.19 -14.55
N ASN A 289 -18.71 -21.21 -15.86
CA ASN A 289 -19.41 -22.33 -16.48
C ASN A 289 -18.42 -23.48 -16.69
N VAL A 290 -18.61 -24.59 -15.95
CA VAL A 290 -17.74 -25.77 -16.01
C VAL A 290 -17.78 -26.45 -17.41
N GLN A 291 -18.90 -26.42 -18.10
CA GLN A 291 -19.01 -27.04 -19.41
C GLN A 291 -18.15 -26.30 -20.46
N ASP A 292 -18.22 -24.96 -20.48
CA ASP A 292 -17.44 -24.14 -21.41
C ASP A 292 -15.95 -24.17 -21.04
N MET A 293 -15.62 -24.16 -19.75
CA MET A 293 -14.23 -24.29 -19.30
C MET A 293 -13.64 -25.66 -19.69
N THR A 294 -14.40 -26.74 -19.57
CA THR A 294 -13.99 -28.08 -20.04
C THR A 294 -13.87 -28.16 -21.57
N ALA A 295 -14.68 -27.39 -22.30
CA ALA A 295 -14.53 -27.29 -23.75
C ALA A 295 -13.23 -26.58 -24.13
N ALA A 296 -12.85 -25.50 -23.37
CA ALA A 296 -11.58 -24.82 -23.54
C ALA A 296 -10.40 -25.76 -23.27
N GLU A 297 -10.44 -26.55 -22.18
CA GLU A 297 -9.43 -27.54 -21.83
C GLU A 297 -9.17 -28.52 -22.99
N LYS A 298 -10.23 -29.15 -23.49
CA LYS A 298 -10.13 -30.10 -24.58
C LYS A 298 -9.56 -29.48 -25.86
N GLN A 299 -9.97 -28.23 -26.17
CA GLN A 299 -9.46 -27.49 -27.31
C GLN A 299 -7.95 -27.21 -27.16
N LEU A 300 -7.50 -26.75 -26.01
CA LEU A 300 -6.09 -26.44 -25.73
C LEU A 300 -5.22 -27.71 -25.74
N GLN A 301 -5.70 -28.79 -25.14
CA GLN A 301 -5.02 -30.10 -25.21
C GLN A 301 -4.91 -30.62 -26.65
N SER A 302 -5.94 -30.39 -27.49
CA SER A 302 -5.89 -30.74 -28.90
C SER A 302 -4.83 -29.95 -29.67
N ILE A 303 -4.68 -28.65 -29.36
CA ILE A 303 -3.65 -27.78 -29.95
C ILE A 303 -2.26 -28.29 -29.56
N LEU A 304 -2.02 -28.58 -28.30
CA LEU A 304 -0.73 -29.03 -27.80
C LEU A 304 -0.32 -30.41 -28.35
N LYS A 305 -1.27 -31.26 -28.67
CA LYS A 305 -1.05 -32.57 -29.32
C LYS A 305 -0.76 -32.44 -30.81
N ASN A 306 -0.98 -31.29 -31.44
CA ASN A 306 -0.84 -31.13 -32.90
C ASN A 306 0.46 -30.41 -33.25
N PRO A 307 1.50 -31.11 -33.78
CA PRO A 307 2.79 -30.48 -34.11
C PRO A 307 2.71 -29.37 -35.17
N ALA A 308 1.64 -29.39 -36.01
CA ALA A 308 1.42 -28.33 -37.00
C ALA A 308 1.07 -26.96 -36.36
N LEU A 309 0.73 -26.94 -35.08
CA LEU A 309 0.35 -25.77 -34.31
C LEU A 309 1.44 -25.35 -33.30
N ASN A 310 2.68 -25.83 -33.45
CA ASN A 310 3.77 -25.58 -32.51
C ASN A 310 4.02 -24.08 -32.21
N THR A 311 3.75 -23.22 -33.19
CA THR A 311 3.88 -21.75 -33.04
C THR A 311 2.98 -21.20 -31.92
N VAL A 312 1.83 -21.81 -31.67
CA VAL A 312 0.87 -21.37 -30.65
C VAL A 312 0.95 -22.19 -29.36
N HIS A 313 1.80 -23.24 -29.28
CA HIS A 313 1.94 -24.09 -28.11
C HIS A 313 2.27 -23.28 -26.82
N PRO A 314 3.20 -22.32 -26.81
CA PRO A 314 3.49 -21.58 -25.59
C PRO A 314 2.29 -20.78 -25.06
N ALA A 315 1.52 -20.16 -25.98
CA ALA A 315 0.30 -19.43 -25.63
C ALA A 315 -0.83 -20.37 -25.18
N ALA A 316 -0.97 -21.52 -25.87
CA ALA A 316 -1.96 -22.52 -25.49
C ALA A 316 -1.66 -23.15 -24.11
N GLN A 317 -0.41 -23.40 -23.80
CA GLN A 317 0.00 -23.91 -22.48
C GLN A 317 -0.33 -22.91 -21.36
N ARG A 318 -0.04 -21.63 -21.56
CA ARG A 318 -0.42 -20.60 -20.55
C ARG A 318 -1.93 -20.54 -20.31
N LEU A 319 -2.76 -20.65 -21.38
CA LEU A 319 -4.21 -20.70 -21.20
C LEU A 319 -4.65 -22.02 -20.56
N LEU A 320 -4.00 -23.14 -20.85
CA LEU A 320 -4.29 -24.42 -20.21
C LEU A 320 -4.01 -24.35 -18.71
N ASN A 321 -2.86 -23.78 -18.30
CA ASN A 321 -2.56 -23.55 -16.89
C ASN A 321 -3.64 -22.72 -16.17
N TYR A 322 -4.15 -21.68 -16.83
CA TYR A 322 -5.28 -20.89 -16.34
C TYR A 322 -6.56 -21.70 -16.16
N VAL A 323 -6.86 -22.59 -17.13
CA VAL A 323 -8.03 -23.48 -17.11
C VAL A 323 -7.86 -24.54 -16.02
N ASP A 324 -6.67 -25.17 -15.93
CA ASP A 324 -6.36 -26.21 -14.94
C ASP A 324 -6.43 -25.66 -13.50
N ALA A 325 -5.97 -24.42 -13.29
CA ALA A 325 -6.10 -23.75 -11.99
C ALA A 325 -7.56 -23.61 -11.52
N ARG A 326 -8.55 -23.71 -12.42
CA ARG A 326 -9.98 -23.62 -12.14
C ARG A 326 -10.69 -24.97 -12.12
N LEU A 327 -10.35 -25.85 -13.05
CA LEU A 327 -10.97 -27.18 -13.16
C LEU A 327 -10.30 -28.21 -12.22
N HIS A 328 -8.99 -28.10 -12.05
CA HIS A 328 -8.11 -29.05 -11.33
C HIS A 328 -7.17 -28.29 -10.37
N PRO A 329 -7.72 -27.45 -9.46
CA PRO A 329 -6.87 -26.57 -8.62
C PRO A 329 -5.85 -27.33 -7.79
N ASP A 330 -6.20 -28.53 -7.35
CA ASP A 330 -5.37 -29.35 -6.45
C ASP A 330 -4.14 -29.90 -7.19
N GLU A 331 -4.37 -30.49 -8.34
CA GLU A 331 -3.32 -31.03 -9.20
C GLU A 331 -2.41 -29.87 -9.68
N ARG A 332 -3.01 -28.73 -10.02
CA ARG A 332 -2.24 -27.57 -10.47
C ARG A 332 -1.39 -26.97 -9.35
N LEU A 333 -1.92 -26.90 -8.12
CA LEU A 333 -1.14 -26.43 -6.94
C LEU A 333 0.08 -27.32 -6.72
N HIS A 334 -0.11 -28.66 -6.73
CA HIS A 334 0.97 -29.61 -6.59
C HIS A 334 2.02 -29.45 -7.70
N GLU A 335 1.57 -29.35 -8.96
CA GLU A 335 2.47 -29.15 -10.09
C GLU A 335 3.32 -27.87 -9.95
N VAL A 336 2.65 -26.74 -9.64
CA VAL A 336 3.33 -25.47 -9.49
C VAL A 336 4.27 -25.47 -8.28
N ALA A 337 3.88 -26.10 -7.17
CA ALA A 337 4.75 -26.24 -6.01
C ALA A 337 6.04 -27.03 -6.36
N GLN A 338 5.94 -28.12 -7.11
CA GLN A 338 7.10 -28.89 -7.60
C GLN A 338 8.02 -28.06 -8.52
N GLN A 339 7.43 -27.24 -9.38
CA GLN A 339 8.18 -26.32 -10.25
C GLN A 339 8.90 -25.25 -9.43
N LEU A 340 8.19 -24.61 -8.50
CA LEU A 340 8.74 -23.57 -7.63
C LEU A 340 9.79 -24.11 -6.64
N GLU A 341 9.69 -25.35 -6.18
CA GLU A 341 10.73 -26.01 -5.41
C GLU A 341 11.98 -26.37 -6.23
N GLY A 342 11.91 -26.32 -7.58
CA GLY A 342 12.97 -26.73 -8.48
C GLY A 342 13.09 -28.26 -8.65
N LYS A 343 12.06 -29.00 -8.31
CA LYS A 343 11.93 -30.45 -8.51
C LYS A 343 11.41 -30.82 -9.90
N ALA A 344 10.67 -29.90 -10.51
CA ALA A 344 10.21 -29.99 -11.89
C ALA A 344 10.67 -28.76 -12.70
N PRO A 345 10.82 -28.87 -14.04
CA PRO A 345 11.20 -27.74 -14.88
C PRO A 345 10.05 -26.71 -14.94
N THR A 346 10.38 -25.42 -14.83
CA THR A 346 9.45 -24.31 -15.10
C THR A 346 9.72 -23.73 -16.50
N SER A 347 8.68 -23.33 -17.19
CA SER A 347 8.77 -22.59 -18.44
C SER A 347 8.58 -21.09 -18.27
N ASP A 348 7.97 -20.67 -17.16
CA ASP A 348 7.65 -19.27 -16.82
C ASP A 348 7.55 -19.14 -15.29
N PHE A 349 8.71 -18.95 -14.64
CA PHE A 349 8.78 -18.87 -13.17
C PHE A 349 7.91 -17.75 -12.58
N GLN A 350 7.80 -16.62 -13.26
CA GLN A 350 6.97 -15.51 -12.81
C GLN A 350 5.49 -15.89 -12.83
N GLN A 351 5.02 -16.55 -13.89
CA GLN A 351 3.62 -17.00 -13.97
C GLN A 351 3.32 -18.08 -12.92
N ASP A 352 4.25 -18.99 -12.69
CA ASP A 352 4.11 -20.03 -11.67
C ASP A 352 3.97 -19.40 -10.25
N LEU A 353 4.69 -18.31 -9.94
CA LEU A 353 4.49 -17.58 -8.69
C LEU A 353 3.09 -16.96 -8.59
N ILE A 354 2.58 -16.38 -9.68
CA ILE A 354 1.23 -15.81 -9.73
C ILE A 354 0.19 -16.91 -9.55
N ASP A 355 0.33 -18.03 -10.25
CA ASP A 355 -0.57 -19.18 -10.15
C ASP A 355 -0.57 -19.77 -8.73
N PHE A 356 0.61 -19.95 -8.12
CA PHE A 356 0.75 -20.46 -6.75
C PHE A 356 0.06 -19.56 -5.73
N ARG A 357 0.31 -18.24 -5.81
CA ARG A 357 -0.34 -17.25 -4.94
C ARG A 357 -1.86 -17.29 -5.10
N TRP A 358 -2.34 -17.38 -6.35
CA TRP A 358 -3.77 -17.43 -6.63
C TRP A 358 -4.39 -18.70 -6.07
N LEU A 359 -3.79 -19.87 -6.32
CA LEU A 359 -4.27 -21.16 -5.85
C LEU A 359 -4.35 -21.22 -4.34
N LEU A 360 -3.35 -20.74 -3.61
CA LEU A 360 -3.37 -20.71 -2.14
C LEU A 360 -4.50 -19.83 -1.57
N ARG A 361 -4.90 -18.78 -2.28
CA ARG A 361 -5.97 -17.87 -1.83
C ARG A 361 -7.37 -18.38 -2.17
N HIS A 362 -7.53 -19.12 -3.27
CA HIS A 362 -8.82 -19.44 -3.86
C HIS A 362 -9.24 -20.91 -3.72
N GLN A 363 -8.55 -21.71 -2.93
CA GLN A 363 -8.95 -23.11 -2.68
C GLN A 363 -10.23 -23.26 -1.88
N LYS A 364 -10.91 -22.17 -1.50
CA LYS A 364 -12.13 -22.20 -0.68
C LYS A 364 -13.36 -21.70 -1.40
N PRO A 365 -14.52 -22.33 -1.10
CA PRO A 365 -15.81 -21.74 -1.44
C PRO A 365 -15.96 -20.36 -0.77
N PRO A 366 -16.63 -19.41 -1.41
CA PRO A 366 -16.92 -18.10 -0.83
C PRO A 366 -17.67 -18.26 0.50
N GLY A 367 -17.20 -17.59 1.57
CA GLY A 367 -17.87 -17.54 2.85
C GLY A 367 -17.21 -18.29 4.01
N ILE A 368 -16.03 -18.86 3.81
CA ILE A 368 -15.27 -19.51 4.89
C ILE A 368 -13.93 -18.79 5.08
N ASP A 369 -13.84 -17.99 6.12
CA ASP A 369 -12.68 -17.11 6.43
C ASP A 369 -11.43 -17.82 6.99
N ALA A 370 -11.40 -19.13 7.04
CA ALA A 370 -10.23 -19.84 7.54
C ALA A 370 -9.44 -20.47 6.39
N ALA A 371 -8.12 -20.21 6.30
CA ALA A 371 -7.23 -20.94 5.37
C ALA A 371 -7.31 -22.45 5.59
N GLU A 372 -7.33 -23.28 4.51
CA GLU A 372 -7.26 -24.73 4.68
C GLU A 372 -6.09 -25.04 5.59
N SER A 373 -6.31 -25.92 6.56
CA SER A 373 -5.23 -26.34 7.45
C SER A 373 -4.24 -27.19 6.65
N ALA A 374 -2.98 -27.14 7.06
CA ALA A 374 -1.95 -28.04 6.50
C ALA A 374 -2.41 -29.52 6.54
N ASP A 375 -3.21 -29.89 7.54
CA ASP A 375 -3.76 -31.25 7.68
C ASP A 375 -4.78 -31.60 6.59
N GLU A 376 -5.61 -30.67 6.15
CA GLU A 376 -6.58 -30.91 5.06
C GLU A 376 -5.86 -31.10 3.72
N LEU A 377 -4.85 -30.26 3.43
CA LEU A 377 -4.01 -30.46 2.24
C LEU A 377 -3.19 -31.75 2.29
N ALA A 378 -2.67 -32.13 3.46
CA ALA A 378 -1.94 -33.37 3.63
C ALA A 378 -2.82 -34.61 3.40
N GLN A 379 -4.08 -34.61 3.89
CA GLN A 379 -5.05 -35.70 3.66
C GLN A 379 -5.37 -35.87 2.18
N ARG A 380 -5.28 -34.79 1.38
CA ARG A 380 -5.50 -34.81 -0.06
C ARG A 380 -4.22 -35.11 -0.87
N GLY A 381 -3.05 -35.29 -0.19
CA GLY A 381 -1.77 -35.54 -0.84
C GLY A 381 -1.18 -34.35 -1.58
N LEU A 382 -1.63 -33.12 -1.26
CA LEU A 382 -1.26 -31.88 -1.95
C LEU A 382 -0.25 -31.03 -1.17
N LEU A 383 0.20 -31.52 -0.02
CA LEU A 383 1.10 -30.79 0.83
C LEU A 383 2.55 -31.03 0.41
N ASP A 384 3.03 -30.28 -0.57
CA ASP A 384 4.45 -30.16 -0.88
C ASP A 384 5.20 -29.41 0.23
N ASP A 385 6.51 -29.64 0.37
CA ASP A 385 7.29 -29.01 1.45
C ASP A 385 7.27 -27.49 1.37
N LEU A 386 7.24 -26.91 0.18
CA LEU A 386 7.07 -25.46 -0.04
C LEU A 386 5.70 -24.98 0.45
N THR A 387 4.63 -25.64 0.05
CA THR A 387 3.25 -25.29 0.44
C THR A 387 3.10 -25.39 1.95
N ASP A 388 3.54 -26.48 2.54
CA ASP A 388 3.55 -26.72 4.00
C ASP A 388 4.33 -25.60 4.73
N TRP A 389 5.54 -25.28 4.24
CA TRP A 389 6.36 -24.25 4.86
C TRP A 389 5.73 -22.86 4.76
N VAL A 390 5.24 -22.46 3.58
CA VAL A 390 4.62 -21.14 3.38
C VAL A 390 3.41 -20.97 4.31
N MET A 391 2.52 -21.96 4.36
CA MET A 391 1.32 -21.92 5.22
C MET A 391 1.69 -21.89 6.71
N THR A 392 2.65 -22.71 7.12
CA THR A 392 3.10 -22.79 8.51
C THR A 392 3.85 -21.53 8.95
N PHE A 393 4.70 -20.98 8.09
CA PHE A 393 5.49 -19.78 8.39
C PHE A 393 4.63 -18.51 8.46
N SER A 394 3.67 -18.36 7.54
CA SER A 394 2.80 -17.17 7.49
C SER A 394 1.70 -17.17 8.55
N ASN A 395 1.42 -18.30 9.21
CA ASN A 395 0.36 -18.39 10.21
C ASN A 395 0.88 -18.97 11.55
N PRO A 396 1.60 -18.17 12.36
CA PRO A 396 2.23 -18.66 13.59
C PRO A 396 1.21 -18.98 14.69
N THR A 397 1.07 -20.27 15.02
CA THR A 397 0.24 -20.81 16.11
C THR A 397 1.08 -21.75 16.99
N ALA A 398 0.52 -22.21 18.10
CA ALA A 398 1.21 -23.21 18.94
C ALA A 398 1.41 -24.55 18.21
N ASP A 399 0.47 -24.94 17.38
CA ASP A 399 0.53 -26.17 16.58
C ASP A 399 1.57 -26.03 15.46
N SER A 400 1.64 -24.85 14.83
CA SER A 400 2.66 -24.51 13.83
C SER A 400 4.08 -24.60 14.38
N LEU A 401 4.31 -24.22 15.65
CA LEU A 401 5.61 -24.39 16.32
C LEU A 401 5.97 -25.86 16.45
N THR A 402 5.04 -26.69 16.93
CA THR A 402 5.27 -28.12 17.08
C THR A 402 5.62 -28.77 15.74
N HIS A 403 4.80 -28.49 14.73
CA HIS A 403 5.02 -28.94 13.36
C HIS A 403 6.37 -28.49 12.80
N SER A 404 6.70 -27.20 12.91
CA SER A 404 8.00 -26.67 12.44
C SER A 404 9.20 -27.36 13.11
N VAL A 405 9.12 -27.64 14.42
CA VAL A 405 10.18 -28.33 15.16
C VAL A 405 10.31 -29.78 14.70
N GLU A 406 9.22 -30.48 14.45
CA GLU A 406 9.21 -31.84 13.94
C GLU A 406 9.81 -31.91 12.53
N ARG A 407 9.37 -31.02 11.65
CA ARG A 407 9.91 -30.89 10.27
C ARG A 407 11.39 -30.57 10.29
N TRP A 408 11.84 -29.60 11.09
CA TRP A 408 13.26 -29.29 11.25
C TRP A 408 14.06 -30.49 11.75
N ARG A 409 13.58 -31.23 12.76
CA ARG A 409 14.27 -32.43 13.27
C ARG A 409 14.40 -33.52 12.22
N ALA A 410 13.38 -33.69 11.40
CA ALA A 410 13.36 -34.69 10.33
C ALA A 410 14.25 -34.32 9.15
N THR A 411 14.19 -33.06 8.69
CA THR A 411 14.83 -32.61 7.44
C THR A 411 16.19 -31.96 7.65
N LYS A 412 16.45 -31.39 8.83
CA LYS A 412 17.58 -30.50 9.13
C LYS A 412 17.63 -29.26 8.23
N SER A 413 16.53 -28.89 7.61
CA SER A 413 16.41 -27.74 6.72
C SER A 413 16.49 -26.41 7.50
N GLU A 414 17.24 -25.44 6.98
CA GLU A 414 17.27 -24.07 7.54
C GLU A 414 15.91 -23.38 7.41
N ALA A 415 15.12 -23.68 6.38
CA ALA A 415 13.77 -23.15 6.25
C ALA A 415 12.89 -23.52 7.45
N TRP A 416 12.88 -24.80 7.80
CA TRP A 416 12.10 -25.29 8.96
C TRP A 416 12.70 -24.84 10.30
N LEU A 417 14.03 -24.66 10.39
CA LEU A 417 14.65 -24.05 11.55
C LEU A 417 14.17 -22.59 11.72
N MET A 418 14.13 -21.80 10.63
CA MET A 418 13.67 -20.42 10.70
C MET A 418 12.19 -20.33 11.04
N ALA A 419 11.35 -21.22 10.51
CA ALA A 419 9.93 -21.28 10.88
C ALA A 419 9.75 -21.58 12.38
N ALA A 420 10.49 -22.55 12.91
CA ALA A 420 10.46 -22.87 14.33
C ALA A 420 10.96 -21.72 15.21
N LEU A 421 12.08 -21.08 14.82
CA LEU A 421 12.64 -19.94 15.54
C LEU A 421 11.69 -18.74 15.57
N THR A 422 11.02 -18.44 14.47
CA THR A 422 10.08 -17.30 14.36
C THR A 422 8.92 -17.44 15.36
N GLN A 423 8.46 -18.66 15.59
CA GLN A 423 7.30 -18.95 16.44
C GLN A 423 7.65 -19.23 17.90
N ALA A 424 8.88 -19.72 18.17
CA ALA A 424 9.31 -20.11 19.50
C ALA A 424 9.31 -18.95 20.50
N ARG A 425 8.98 -19.28 21.76
CA ARG A 425 9.14 -18.42 22.95
C ARG A 425 10.13 -19.06 23.92
N ALA A 426 10.73 -18.27 24.78
CA ALA A 426 11.71 -18.77 25.75
C ALA A 426 11.20 -19.86 26.69
N LYS A 427 9.90 -19.88 26.95
CA LYS A 427 9.20 -20.89 27.81
C LYS A 427 8.97 -22.23 27.13
N ASP A 428 9.14 -22.32 25.81
CA ASP A 428 8.83 -23.52 25.06
C ASP A 428 9.93 -24.59 25.27
N ALA A 429 9.53 -25.85 25.37
CA ALA A 429 10.46 -26.96 25.62
C ALA A 429 11.56 -27.08 24.53
N SER A 430 11.31 -26.61 23.32
CA SER A 430 12.26 -26.61 22.21
C SER A 430 13.24 -25.44 22.23
N ALA A 431 13.02 -24.40 23.04
CA ALA A 431 13.74 -23.13 22.99
C ALA A 431 15.27 -23.29 23.06
N SER A 432 15.77 -24.09 24.01
CA SER A 432 17.22 -24.31 24.17
C SER A 432 17.83 -24.96 22.92
N ALA A 433 17.19 -26.01 22.38
CA ALA A 433 17.67 -26.69 21.20
C ALA A 433 17.64 -25.78 19.94
N LEU A 434 16.65 -24.88 19.86
CA LEU A 434 16.55 -23.91 18.77
C LEU A 434 17.62 -22.80 18.89
N ILE A 435 17.95 -22.33 20.10
CA ILE A 435 19.05 -21.39 20.37
C ILE A 435 20.39 -21.98 19.93
N ASP A 436 20.64 -23.25 20.27
CA ASP A 436 21.86 -23.95 19.90
C ASP A 436 21.95 -24.16 18.38
N ALA A 437 20.82 -24.54 17.75
CA ALA A 437 20.75 -24.69 16.30
C ALA A 437 20.99 -23.37 15.57
N ALA A 438 20.40 -22.28 16.06
CA ALA A 438 20.63 -20.92 15.52
C ALA A 438 22.09 -20.51 15.66
N ALA A 439 22.79 -20.91 16.72
CA ALA A 439 24.22 -20.65 16.90
C ALA A 439 25.10 -21.40 15.90
N ALA A 440 24.63 -22.52 15.39
CA ALA A 440 25.35 -23.35 14.41
C ALA A 440 25.16 -22.90 12.96
N VAL A 441 24.21 -21.98 12.68
CA VAL A 441 24.01 -21.45 11.32
C VAL A 441 25.26 -20.71 10.86
N ALA A 442 25.77 -21.11 9.69
CA ALA A 442 27.00 -20.53 9.16
C ALA A 442 26.83 -19.04 8.79
N PRO A 443 27.82 -18.19 9.04
CA PRO A 443 27.75 -16.78 8.66
C PRO A 443 27.52 -16.54 7.15
N SER A 444 27.86 -17.50 6.29
CA SER A 444 27.63 -17.43 4.85
C SER A 444 26.22 -17.87 4.42
N SER A 445 25.42 -18.41 5.34
CA SER A 445 24.06 -18.84 5.05
C SER A 445 23.12 -17.64 4.86
N PRO A 446 22.17 -17.71 3.92
CA PRO A 446 21.06 -16.75 3.83
C PRO A 446 20.22 -16.67 5.11
N ALA A 447 20.20 -17.71 5.93
CA ALA A 447 19.48 -17.77 7.22
C ALA A 447 20.19 -17.04 8.36
N TYR A 448 21.45 -16.64 8.20
CA TYR A 448 22.29 -16.20 9.32
C TYR A 448 21.73 -14.97 10.06
N GLU A 449 21.24 -13.98 9.35
CA GLU A 449 20.69 -12.74 9.92
C GLU A 449 19.43 -13.02 10.72
N MET A 450 18.50 -13.85 10.19
CA MET A 450 17.34 -14.35 10.91
C MET A 450 17.72 -15.15 12.17
N ALA A 451 18.75 -16.02 12.05
CA ALA A 451 19.22 -16.84 13.18
C ALA A 451 19.75 -15.96 14.33
N VAL A 452 20.55 -14.92 14.00
CA VAL A 452 21.03 -13.95 14.98
C VAL A 452 19.87 -13.20 15.63
N PHE A 453 18.92 -12.71 14.84
CA PHE A 453 17.76 -11.97 15.34
C PHE A 453 16.91 -12.81 16.32
N HIS A 454 16.49 -14.01 15.92
CA HIS A 454 15.65 -14.85 16.75
C HIS A 454 16.39 -15.43 17.98
N ARG A 455 17.66 -15.77 17.81
CA ARG A 455 18.51 -16.17 18.95
C ARG A 455 18.62 -15.05 19.97
N THR A 456 18.88 -13.82 19.53
CA THR A 456 18.92 -12.64 20.42
C THR A 456 17.59 -12.47 21.15
N ARG A 457 16.46 -12.56 20.44
CA ARG A 457 15.13 -12.45 21.02
C ARG A 457 14.88 -13.51 22.12
N LEU A 458 15.20 -14.76 21.84
CA LEU A 458 15.02 -15.85 22.81
C LEU A 458 15.93 -15.68 24.03
N LEU A 459 17.20 -15.25 23.85
CA LEU A 459 18.11 -14.94 24.96
C LEU A 459 17.57 -13.80 25.83
N MET A 460 17.00 -12.74 25.21
CA MET A 460 16.36 -11.65 25.94
C MET A 460 15.16 -12.14 26.74
N GLU A 461 14.31 -12.95 26.16
CA GLU A 461 13.14 -13.54 26.83
C GLU A 461 13.54 -14.47 28.00
N GLN A 462 14.71 -15.14 27.92
CA GLN A 462 15.30 -15.93 29.01
C GLN A 462 15.98 -15.11 30.09
N GLY A 463 16.03 -13.78 29.94
CA GLY A 463 16.76 -12.88 30.85
C GLY A 463 18.28 -12.86 30.66
N GLN A 464 18.81 -13.53 29.64
CA GLN A 464 20.24 -13.59 29.32
C GLN A 464 20.70 -12.33 28.55
N ARG A 465 20.43 -11.16 29.13
CA ARG A 465 20.57 -9.86 28.44
C ARG A 465 22.02 -9.58 28.00
N ASP A 466 23.02 -9.99 28.79
CA ASP A 466 24.43 -9.76 28.45
C ASP A 466 24.88 -10.62 27.28
N ALA A 467 24.45 -11.87 27.21
CA ALA A 467 24.72 -12.75 26.06
C ALA A 467 24.04 -12.23 24.79
N ALA A 468 22.80 -11.76 24.90
CA ALA A 468 22.06 -11.15 23.79
C ALA A 468 22.77 -9.89 23.26
N ARG A 469 23.24 -9.01 24.17
CA ARG A 469 23.98 -7.79 23.77
C ARG A 469 25.30 -8.10 23.09
N GLN A 470 26.10 -9.02 23.66
CA GLN A 470 27.36 -9.46 23.06
C GLN A 470 27.17 -10.05 21.68
N LEU A 471 26.11 -10.85 21.48
CA LEU A 471 25.77 -11.42 20.17
C LEU A 471 25.47 -10.32 19.13
N LEU A 472 24.68 -9.31 19.52
CA LEU A 472 24.38 -8.18 18.63
C LEU A 472 25.63 -7.34 18.33
N ASP A 473 26.38 -6.94 19.36
CA ASP A 473 27.58 -6.11 19.20
C ASP A 473 28.62 -6.76 18.30
N ALA A 474 28.72 -8.10 18.32
CA ALA A 474 29.61 -8.87 17.43
C ALA A 474 29.15 -8.90 15.96
N ASN A 475 27.87 -8.64 15.70
CA ASN A 475 27.28 -8.83 14.37
C ASN A 475 26.76 -7.55 13.71
N LEU A 476 26.38 -6.52 14.46
CA LEU A 476 25.75 -5.29 13.91
C LEU A 476 26.55 -4.68 12.77
N LYS A 477 27.87 -4.51 12.95
CA LYS A 477 28.75 -3.94 11.90
C LYS A 477 28.67 -4.73 10.58
N ARG A 478 28.51 -6.05 10.64
CA ARG A 478 28.35 -6.89 9.46
C ARG A 478 27.05 -6.60 8.72
N PHE A 479 25.97 -6.31 9.45
CA PHE A 479 24.65 -6.10 8.91
C PHE A 479 24.38 -4.66 8.44
N GLU A 480 25.28 -3.69 8.73
CA GLU A 480 25.16 -2.31 8.26
C GLU A 480 25.08 -2.18 6.73
N SER A 481 25.61 -3.11 5.99
CA SER A 481 25.51 -3.18 4.50
C SER A 481 24.32 -4.01 4.02
N GLY A 482 23.51 -4.52 4.92
CA GLY A 482 22.33 -5.36 4.63
C GLY A 482 21.06 -4.53 4.40
N PRO A 483 19.90 -5.22 4.35
CA PRO A 483 18.60 -4.57 4.30
C PRO A 483 18.34 -3.69 5.52
N LEU A 484 17.88 -2.45 5.32
CA LEU A 484 17.64 -1.50 6.40
C LEU A 484 16.54 -1.95 7.36
N SER A 485 15.48 -2.58 6.86
CA SER A 485 14.41 -3.16 7.70
C SER A 485 14.97 -4.20 8.68
N SER A 486 15.86 -5.07 8.21
CA SER A 486 16.52 -6.08 9.04
C SER A 486 17.44 -5.44 10.07
N LEU A 487 18.24 -4.46 9.64
CA LEU A 487 19.11 -3.71 10.55
C LEU A 487 18.29 -2.99 11.64
N ASN A 488 17.15 -2.39 11.28
CA ASN A 488 16.28 -1.70 12.23
C ASN A 488 15.69 -2.65 13.26
N LEU A 489 15.32 -3.88 12.88
CA LEU A 489 14.88 -4.91 13.82
C LEU A 489 15.96 -5.29 14.84
N LEU A 490 17.22 -5.42 14.39
CA LEU A 490 18.37 -5.71 15.25
C LEU A 490 18.71 -4.52 16.15
N LEU A 491 18.64 -3.29 15.61
CA LEU A 491 18.84 -2.06 16.39
C LEU A 491 17.73 -1.88 17.43
N ALA A 492 16.49 -2.32 17.16
CA ALA A 492 15.41 -2.33 18.14
C ALA A 492 15.74 -3.23 19.34
N GLN A 493 16.29 -4.43 19.07
CA GLN A 493 16.77 -5.31 20.14
C GLN A 493 17.94 -4.68 20.91
N ARG A 494 18.89 -4.05 20.20
CA ARG A 494 20.05 -3.40 20.84
C ARG A 494 19.63 -2.20 21.69
N PHE A 495 18.67 -1.42 21.23
CA PHE A 495 18.02 -0.34 21.97
C PHE A 495 17.39 -0.86 23.28
N ALA A 496 16.62 -1.94 23.21
CA ALA A 496 16.01 -2.57 24.38
C ALA A 496 17.04 -3.13 25.38
N LEU A 497 18.27 -3.40 24.93
CA LEU A 497 19.40 -3.92 25.72
C LEU A 497 20.35 -2.81 26.23
N ALA A 498 20.02 -1.54 26.03
CA ALA A 498 20.84 -0.43 26.52
C ALA A 498 21.08 -0.51 28.05
N THR A 499 22.33 -0.36 28.49
CA THR A 499 22.72 -0.44 29.88
C THR A 499 22.87 0.92 30.56
N ASP A 500 22.96 1.96 29.75
CA ASP A 500 23.07 3.34 30.17
C ASP A 500 22.35 4.29 29.23
N TYR A 501 22.25 5.53 29.64
CA TYR A 501 21.50 6.53 28.87
C TYR A 501 22.17 6.91 27.55
N TYR A 502 23.50 6.85 27.46
CA TYR A 502 24.23 7.14 26.22
C TYR A 502 23.87 6.10 25.14
N GLN A 503 23.98 4.80 25.46
CA GLN A 503 23.59 3.74 24.53
C GLN A 503 22.12 3.83 24.15
N PHE A 504 21.24 4.18 25.08
CA PHE A 504 19.83 4.40 24.79
C PHE A 504 19.65 5.48 23.71
N LEU A 505 20.28 6.63 23.83
CA LEU A 505 20.21 7.71 22.86
C LEU A 505 20.91 7.37 21.53
N GLU A 506 21.97 6.56 21.56
CA GLU A 506 22.70 6.11 20.37
C GLU A 506 21.84 5.23 19.47
N PHE A 507 21.07 4.29 20.05
CA PHE A 507 20.27 3.30 19.30
C PHE A 507 18.80 3.70 19.13
N ALA A 508 18.33 4.78 19.73
CA ALA A 508 16.96 5.25 19.56
C ALA A 508 16.66 5.74 18.13
N PRO A 509 17.56 6.54 17.48
CA PRO A 509 17.32 6.98 16.11
C PRO A 509 17.76 5.94 15.09
N ARG A 510 16.89 5.66 14.10
CA ARG A 510 17.15 4.72 13.03
C ARG A 510 16.92 5.36 11.66
N THR A 511 17.55 4.82 10.64
CA THR A 511 17.31 5.23 9.26
C THR A 511 16.11 4.45 8.73
N PRO A 512 15.04 5.10 8.27
CA PRO A 512 13.92 4.38 7.65
C PRO A 512 14.37 3.53 6.47
N GLY A 513 13.79 2.34 6.32
CA GLY A 513 14.04 1.44 5.19
C GLY A 513 13.43 1.96 3.88
N GLY A 514 12.43 2.84 3.98
CA GLY A 514 11.75 3.43 2.84
C GLY A 514 10.69 4.44 3.24
N LEU A 515 9.97 4.92 2.23
CA LEU A 515 8.75 5.71 2.38
C LEU A 515 7.59 4.88 1.85
N ALA A 516 6.48 4.90 2.54
CA ALA A 516 5.23 4.32 2.07
C ALA A 516 4.19 5.42 1.90
N TRP A 517 3.32 5.24 0.91
CA TRP A 517 2.07 5.98 0.88
C TRP A 517 1.13 5.34 1.91
N ASP A 518 0.43 6.17 2.68
CA ASP A 518 -0.64 5.68 3.55
C ASP A 518 -1.83 5.25 2.67
N THR A 519 -1.81 4.00 2.23
CA THR A 519 -2.87 3.37 1.45
C THR A 519 -3.70 2.38 2.26
N GLY A 520 -3.63 2.46 3.60
CA GLY A 520 -4.38 1.54 4.46
C GLY A 520 -3.75 0.16 4.61
N GLY A 521 -2.46 0.02 4.38
CA GLY A 521 -1.67 -1.18 4.68
C GLY A 521 -1.26 -2.04 3.49
N ASP A 522 -1.74 -1.76 2.28
CA ASP A 522 -1.26 -2.43 1.07
C ASP A 522 -0.14 -1.60 0.41
N LEU A 523 1.09 -1.88 0.82
CA LEU A 523 2.27 -1.32 0.17
C LEU A 523 2.52 -2.07 -1.13
N GLU A 524 2.01 -1.55 -2.23
CA GLU A 524 2.43 -2.04 -3.53
C GLU A 524 3.92 -1.72 -3.74
N PRO A 525 4.73 -2.66 -4.27
CA PRO A 525 6.15 -2.41 -4.52
C PRO A 525 6.43 -1.18 -5.40
N ASP A 526 5.47 -0.82 -6.24
CA ASP A 526 5.55 0.31 -7.17
C ASP A 526 5.34 1.67 -6.49
N ASP A 527 4.65 1.70 -5.34
CA ASP A 527 4.34 2.91 -4.59
C ASP A 527 5.42 3.28 -3.57
N ARG A 528 6.43 2.43 -3.39
CA ARG A 528 7.58 2.75 -2.54
C ARG A 528 8.39 3.84 -3.20
N GLY A 529 8.17 5.06 -2.75
CA GLY A 529 8.93 6.21 -3.21
C GLY A 529 10.42 5.93 -3.07
N LYS A 530 11.16 5.93 -4.18
CA LYS A 530 12.62 5.99 -4.09
C LYS A 530 12.95 7.29 -3.37
N PRO A 531 13.82 7.26 -2.34
CA PRO A 531 14.36 8.50 -1.81
C PRO A 531 14.93 9.29 -2.99
N GLU A 532 14.45 10.50 -3.21
CA GLU A 532 14.87 11.30 -4.37
C GLU A 532 16.38 11.61 -4.37
N ALA A 533 17.05 11.50 -3.22
CA ALA A 533 18.50 11.64 -3.11
C ALA A 533 19.03 11.09 -1.78
N GLY A 534 19.63 9.91 -1.80
CA GLY A 534 20.41 9.40 -0.67
C GLY A 534 19.60 8.77 0.46
N PRO A 535 20.26 8.33 1.55
CA PRO A 535 19.58 7.73 2.68
C PRO A 535 18.70 8.74 3.38
N LEU A 536 17.50 8.31 3.79
CA LEU A 536 16.61 9.12 4.61
C LEU A 536 17.29 9.51 5.93
N PRO A 537 17.02 10.69 6.47
CA PRO A 537 17.58 11.11 7.74
C PRO A 537 17.06 10.21 8.87
N LYS A 538 17.89 10.00 9.90
CA LYS A 538 17.51 9.23 11.08
C LYS A 538 16.29 9.84 11.76
N ARG A 539 15.37 8.98 12.20
CA ARG A 539 14.14 9.31 12.94
C ARG A 539 13.98 8.37 14.12
N PHE A 540 13.14 8.75 15.07
CA PHE A 540 12.71 7.83 16.12
C PHE A 540 11.70 6.84 15.56
N ASP A 541 11.88 5.57 15.85
CA ASP A 541 10.93 4.51 15.54
C ASP A 541 9.90 4.35 16.68
N VAL A 542 8.85 3.60 16.44
CA VAL A 542 7.70 3.39 17.35
C VAL A 542 8.14 2.98 18.77
N ASP A 543 9.06 2.03 18.88
CA ASP A 543 9.55 1.55 20.20
C ASP A 543 10.34 2.60 20.98
N SER A 544 11.18 3.38 20.26
CA SER A 544 11.93 4.48 20.88
C SER A 544 11.01 5.62 21.30
N VAL A 545 10.04 6.00 20.44
CA VAL A 545 9.02 7.02 20.76
C VAL A 545 8.19 6.63 21.98
N GLY A 546 7.72 5.39 22.02
CA GLY A 546 6.95 4.86 23.16
C GLY A 546 7.74 5.00 24.47
N THR A 547 9.02 4.63 24.46
CA THR A 547 9.88 4.72 25.64
C THR A 547 10.22 6.18 26.00
N ILE A 548 10.57 7.01 25.02
CA ILE A 548 10.87 8.44 25.23
C ILE A 548 9.69 9.16 25.87
N ASN A 549 8.48 8.97 25.32
CA ASN A 549 7.29 9.66 25.80
C ASN A 549 6.82 9.16 27.17
N GLN A 550 6.86 7.86 27.44
CA GLN A 550 6.19 7.24 28.59
C GLN A 550 7.14 6.93 29.77
N ARG A 551 8.44 6.74 29.50
CA ARG A 551 9.40 6.21 30.48
C ARG A 551 10.52 7.16 30.83
N LEU A 552 10.72 8.26 30.10
CA LEU A 552 11.75 9.25 30.45
C LEU A 552 11.13 10.45 31.15
N PRO A 553 11.71 10.86 32.30
CA PRO A 553 11.32 12.10 33.00
C PRO A 553 11.86 13.33 32.25
N LEU A 554 11.25 14.50 32.47
CA LEU A 554 11.64 15.78 31.86
C LEU A 554 13.12 16.08 31.96
N THR A 555 13.76 15.73 33.08
CA THR A 555 15.22 15.94 33.30
C THR A 555 16.05 15.20 32.26
N MET A 556 15.68 13.95 31.90
CA MET A 556 16.39 13.18 30.90
C MET A 556 16.05 13.64 29.48
N LEU A 557 14.82 14.03 29.23
CA LEU A 557 14.45 14.63 27.93
C LEU A 557 15.22 15.93 27.68
N THR A 558 15.41 16.75 28.74
CA THR A 558 16.25 17.96 28.67
C THR A 558 17.72 17.61 28.39
N GLN A 559 18.24 16.58 29.04
CA GLN A 559 19.61 16.10 28.79
C GLN A 559 19.78 15.60 27.35
N ALA A 560 18.80 14.90 26.78
CA ALA A 560 18.85 14.47 25.40
C ALA A 560 18.82 15.64 24.41
N ALA A 561 18.01 16.66 24.68
CA ALA A 561 17.90 17.85 23.83
C ALA A 561 19.16 18.74 23.86
N THR A 562 19.82 18.83 25.03
CA THR A 562 21.01 19.68 25.25
C THR A 562 22.34 18.96 24.96
N GLY A 563 22.37 17.63 24.96
CA GLY A 563 23.54 16.80 24.66
C GLY A 563 23.91 16.79 23.19
N ASP A 564 24.91 16.01 22.81
CA ASP A 564 25.49 15.93 21.48
C ASP A 564 25.31 14.52 20.81
N VAL A 565 24.71 13.57 21.52
CA VAL A 565 24.55 12.19 21.06
C VAL A 565 23.54 12.10 19.89
N LEU A 566 22.44 12.83 20.01
CA LEU A 566 21.39 12.81 18.97
C LEU A 566 21.73 13.76 17.80
N PRO A 567 21.29 13.44 16.57
CA PRO A 567 21.30 14.37 15.45
C PRO A 567 20.64 15.71 15.79
N GLY A 568 21.12 16.79 15.16
CA GLY A 568 20.67 18.15 15.47
C GLY A 568 19.18 18.40 15.31
N ASP A 569 18.58 17.82 14.27
CA ASP A 569 17.14 17.89 13.98
C ASP A 569 16.31 17.16 15.05
N LEU A 570 16.76 16.00 15.53
CA LEU A 570 16.10 15.27 16.60
C LEU A 570 16.26 15.97 17.97
N ARG A 571 17.38 16.65 18.20
CA ARG A 571 17.55 17.50 19.39
C ARG A 571 16.59 18.69 19.37
N SER A 572 16.45 19.33 18.22
CA SER A 572 15.49 20.44 18.02
C SER A 572 14.04 19.99 18.25
N LEU A 573 13.69 18.83 17.72
CA LEU A 573 12.37 18.22 17.94
C LEU A 573 12.12 17.95 19.43
N LEU A 574 13.08 17.32 20.11
CA LEU A 574 13.00 17.05 21.54
C LEU A 574 12.95 18.33 22.37
N ALA A 575 13.75 19.37 22.04
CA ALA A 575 13.74 20.63 22.76
C ALA A 575 12.34 21.26 22.74
N THR A 576 11.71 21.32 21.57
CA THR A 576 10.37 21.91 21.40
C THR A 576 9.29 21.06 22.09
N ALA A 577 9.32 19.74 21.92
CA ALA A 577 8.34 18.84 22.57
C ALA A 577 8.51 18.86 24.11
N THR A 578 9.73 18.86 24.60
CA THR A 578 10.00 18.89 26.05
C THR A 578 9.65 20.24 26.68
N TRP A 579 9.89 21.36 25.96
CA TRP A 579 9.43 22.67 26.38
C TRP A 579 7.89 22.70 26.50
N THR A 580 7.20 22.23 25.49
CA THR A 580 5.71 22.16 25.47
C THR A 580 5.19 21.31 26.64
N ARG A 581 5.81 20.13 26.86
CA ARG A 581 5.49 19.23 27.95
C ARG A 581 5.73 19.88 29.34
N ALA A 582 6.88 20.55 29.50
CA ALA A 582 7.21 21.26 30.74
C ALA A 582 6.21 22.39 31.01
N ALA A 583 5.84 23.16 30.00
CA ALA A 583 4.85 24.23 30.11
C ALA A 583 3.46 23.71 30.52
N ILE A 584 3.01 22.58 29.95
CA ILE A 584 1.74 21.92 30.30
C ILE A 584 1.78 21.39 31.73
N LEU A 585 2.91 20.81 32.18
CA LEU A 585 3.09 20.27 33.52
C LEU A 585 3.50 21.33 34.55
N ASN A 586 3.57 22.58 34.14
CA ASN A 586 3.99 23.72 34.96
C ASN A 586 5.38 23.59 35.60
N ASP A 587 6.29 22.92 34.90
CA ASP A 587 7.69 22.79 35.26
C ASP A 587 8.52 23.95 34.64
N ALA A 588 8.39 25.15 35.23
CA ALA A 588 9.05 26.35 34.74
C ALA A 588 10.58 26.24 34.68
N PRO A 589 11.31 25.58 35.64
CA PRO A 589 12.76 25.40 35.51
C PRO A 589 13.14 24.62 34.25
N THR A 590 12.44 23.55 33.91
CA THR A 590 12.69 22.77 32.68
C THR A 590 12.36 23.58 31.43
N ALA A 591 11.24 24.29 31.40
CA ALA A 591 10.89 25.15 30.27
C ALA A 591 11.98 26.20 30.02
N LYS A 592 12.46 26.87 31.07
CA LYS A 592 13.55 27.85 30.99
C LYS A 592 14.86 27.26 30.44
N ALA A 593 15.22 26.04 30.86
CA ALA A 593 16.46 25.38 30.41
C ALA A 593 16.42 25.09 28.89
N LEU A 594 15.24 24.96 28.29
CA LEU A 594 15.04 24.63 26.86
C LEU A 594 14.70 25.83 25.99
N GLU A 595 14.47 27.03 26.58
CA GLU A 595 14.06 28.23 25.85
C GLU A 595 14.95 28.51 24.63
N SER A 596 16.24 28.60 24.84
CA SER A 596 17.20 28.94 23.78
C SER A 596 17.23 27.93 22.65
N LEU A 597 17.05 26.64 22.94
CA LEU A 597 17.01 25.57 21.95
C LEU A 597 15.68 25.55 21.19
N ALA A 598 14.55 25.75 21.85
CA ALA A 598 13.26 25.86 21.22
C ALA A 598 13.19 27.08 20.27
N VAL A 599 13.73 28.23 20.70
CA VAL A 599 13.85 29.45 19.88
C VAL A 599 14.85 29.28 18.74
N ALA A 600 15.94 28.53 18.94
CA ALA A 600 16.88 28.22 17.85
C ALA A 600 16.25 27.32 16.78
N ALA A 601 15.42 26.36 17.18
CA ALA A 601 14.65 25.51 16.27
C ALA A 601 13.56 26.30 15.54
N HIS A 602 12.86 27.19 16.25
CA HIS A 602 11.72 27.97 15.76
C HIS A 602 11.84 29.44 16.23
N PRO A 603 12.54 30.30 15.49
CA PRO A 603 12.79 31.69 15.89
C PRO A 603 11.54 32.52 16.17
N GLU A 604 10.42 32.15 15.56
CA GLU A 604 9.10 32.77 15.74
C GLU A 604 8.53 32.59 17.15
N LEU A 605 9.03 31.63 17.94
CA LEU A 605 8.61 31.41 19.33
C LEU A 605 9.14 32.48 20.30
N ARG A 606 10.19 33.26 19.96
CA ARG A 606 10.95 34.13 20.86
C ARG A 606 10.07 34.95 21.79
N ASP A 607 9.16 35.74 21.28
CA ASP A 607 8.35 36.65 22.07
C ASP A 607 7.33 35.91 22.95
N TYR A 608 6.84 34.79 22.50
CA TYR A 608 5.87 33.95 23.21
C TYR A 608 6.54 33.21 24.40
N VAL A 609 7.70 32.64 24.19
CA VAL A 609 8.47 31.94 25.23
C VAL A 609 8.93 32.96 26.28
N SER A 610 9.40 34.14 25.84
CA SER A 610 9.74 35.22 26.75
C SER A 610 8.53 35.69 27.59
N ALA A 611 7.34 35.75 27.04
CA ALA A 611 6.10 36.05 27.77
C ALA A 611 5.77 34.99 28.84
N TYR A 612 6.04 33.69 28.54
CA TYR A 612 5.92 32.61 29.53
C TYR A 612 6.91 32.76 30.68
N GLU A 613 8.19 33.05 30.40
CA GLU A 613 9.24 33.23 31.40
C GLU A 613 8.98 34.42 32.33
N ASN A 614 8.43 35.52 31.81
CA ASN A 614 8.13 36.72 32.56
C ASN A 614 6.81 36.66 33.32
N ALA A 615 6.07 35.58 33.26
CA ALA A 615 4.79 35.43 33.95
C ALA A 615 4.99 35.27 35.47
N ASN A 616 4.23 36.04 36.25
CA ASN A 616 4.40 36.20 37.70
C ASN A 616 3.71 35.10 38.54
N SER A 617 2.85 34.31 37.96
CA SER A 617 2.06 33.28 38.65
C SER A 617 1.93 32.02 37.78
N GLU A 618 1.52 30.94 38.39
CA GLU A 618 1.22 29.68 37.68
C GLU A 618 0.11 29.88 36.66
N ASP A 619 -0.97 30.55 37.02
CA ASP A 619 -2.07 30.84 36.09
C ASP A 619 -1.60 31.70 34.91
N ALA A 620 -0.79 32.72 35.18
CA ALA A 620 -0.23 33.56 34.12
C ALA A 620 0.69 32.77 33.16
N ARG A 621 1.48 31.82 33.69
CA ARG A 621 2.29 30.90 32.86
C ARG A 621 1.44 29.97 32.04
N THR A 622 0.39 29.39 32.63
CA THR A 622 -0.56 28.49 31.92
C THR A 622 -1.27 29.22 30.76
N ILE A 623 -1.69 30.48 31.00
CA ILE A 623 -2.24 31.35 29.96
C ILE A 623 -1.22 31.63 28.85
N ALA A 624 0.01 32.00 29.21
CA ALA A 624 1.09 32.31 28.26
C ALA A 624 1.46 31.06 27.43
N ALA A 625 1.56 29.89 28.06
CA ALA A 625 1.78 28.62 27.36
C ALA A 625 0.64 28.25 26.38
N THR A 626 -0.61 28.39 26.82
CA THR A 626 -1.78 28.15 25.98
C THR A 626 -1.86 29.13 24.81
N TRP A 627 -1.57 30.38 25.06
CA TRP A 627 -1.48 31.43 24.04
C TRP A 627 -0.42 31.07 22.98
N THR A 628 0.76 30.62 23.42
CA THR A 628 1.82 30.13 22.54
C THR A 628 1.33 28.96 21.69
N MET A 629 0.83 27.90 22.31
CA MET A 629 0.38 26.69 21.60
C MET A 629 -0.74 26.96 20.60
N LEU A 630 -1.68 27.87 20.91
CA LEU A 630 -2.74 28.27 19.99
C LEU A 630 -2.20 28.92 18.69
N HIS A 631 -1.08 29.65 18.78
CA HIS A 631 -0.44 30.29 17.63
C HIS A 631 0.47 29.36 16.84
N PHE A 632 0.92 28.29 17.47
CA PHE A 632 1.88 27.36 16.85
C PHE A 632 1.34 25.93 16.79
N PRO A 633 0.56 25.59 15.73
CA PRO A 633 -0.04 24.26 15.57
C PRO A 633 0.95 23.10 15.55
N GLY A 634 2.23 23.37 15.26
CA GLY A 634 3.30 22.38 15.32
C GLY A 634 3.75 22.00 16.73
N MET A 635 3.28 22.70 17.79
CA MET A 635 3.68 22.38 19.17
C MET A 635 2.94 21.16 19.70
N ARG A 636 3.71 20.18 20.18
CA ARG A 636 3.21 18.92 20.76
C ARG A 636 4.05 18.58 22.00
N PRO A 637 3.43 18.05 23.08
CA PRO A 637 4.16 17.61 24.27
C PRO A 637 4.80 16.22 24.12
N PHE A 638 4.80 15.66 22.93
CA PHE A 638 5.24 14.32 22.58
C PHE A 638 6.09 14.34 21.31
N VAL A 639 6.97 13.35 21.18
CA VAL A 639 7.60 13.04 19.89
C VAL A 639 6.81 11.94 19.19
N GLU A 640 6.83 11.92 17.88
CA GLU A 640 6.12 10.96 17.03
C GLU A 640 7.11 10.09 16.26
N ALA A 641 6.69 8.87 15.93
CA ALA A 641 7.49 7.94 15.17
C ALA A 641 7.58 8.40 13.70
N GLY A 642 8.79 8.41 13.16
CA GLY A 642 9.05 8.61 11.74
C GLY A 642 8.63 9.96 11.16
N ALA A 643 7.48 10.44 11.54
CA ALA A 643 6.85 11.60 10.94
C ALA A 643 7.57 12.91 11.28
N LEU A 644 7.76 13.73 10.26
CA LEU A 644 7.98 15.16 10.42
C LEU A 644 6.74 15.87 9.94
N ARG A 645 6.29 16.85 10.73
CA ARG A 645 5.24 17.75 10.29
C ARG A 645 5.59 18.33 8.91
N GLN A 646 4.70 18.15 7.93
CA GLN A 646 4.92 18.66 6.57
C GLN A 646 4.58 20.15 6.44
N ALA A 647 3.58 20.61 7.16
CA ALA A 647 3.24 22.03 7.21
C ALA A 647 4.29 22.83 8.02
N LYS A 648 4.42 24.10 7.69
CA LYS A 648 5.25 25.02 8.52
C LYS A 648 4.78 24.99 9.96
N PHE A 649 5.70 25.18 10.90
CA PHE A 649 5.43 25.13 12.33
C PHE A 649 4.31 26.09 12.78
N THR A 650 4.19 27.24 12.11
CA THR A 650 3.18 28.28 12.37
C THR A 650 1.88 28.09 11.60
N ALA A 651 1.85 27.23 10.59
CA ALA A 651 0.69 27.06 9.72
C ALA A 651 -0.22 25.94 10.21
N ILE A 652 -1.52 26.15 10.11
CA ILE A 652 -2.50 25.07 10.28
C ILE A 652 -2.39 24.14 9.07
N ASP A 653 -2.34 22.86 9.33
CA ASP A 653 -2.39 21.81 8.34
C ASP A 653 -3.83 21.38 8.08
N ASP A 654 -4.25 21.38 6.82
CA ASP A 654 -5.60 20.95 6.42
C ASP A 654 -5.83 19.45 6.66
N PHE A 655 -4.74 18.68 6.72
CA PHE A 655 -4.75 17.25 7.04
C PHE A 655 -4.80 16.96 8.55
N ARG A 656 -4.94 17.99 9.37
CA ARG A 656 -5.04 17.90 10.84
C ARG A 656 -3.78 17.40 11.55
N ASP A 657 -2.63 17.59 10.94
CA ASP A 657 -1.34 17.40 11.60
C ASP A 657 -1.01 18.59 12.53
N ASN A 658 -1.99 18.98 13.35
CA ASN A 658 -1.93 20.13 14.25
C ASN A 658 -2.10 19.69 15.69
N TRP A 659 -1.22 20.14 16.56
CA TRP A 659 -1.25 19.87 17.99
C TRP A 659 -1.22 18.36 18.32
N TRP A 660 -1.97 17.89 19.30
CA TRP A 660 -2.02 16.48 19.74
C TRP A 660 -3.46 15.98 19.94
N CYS A 661 -3.58 14.63 19.88
CA CYS A 661 -4.82 13.89 20.12
C CYS A 661 -4.85 13.20 21.47
N ASP A 662 -6.02 12.69 21.91
CA ASP A 662 -6.18 11.98 23.18
C ASP A 662 -5.33 10.72 23.31
N ASN A 663 -5.05 10.06 22.18
CA ASN A 663 -4.37 8.75 22.14
C ASN A 663 -2.86 8.88 21.99
N VAL A 664 -2.30 10.06 22.22
CA VAL A 664 -0.90 10.33 22.00
C VAL A 664 -0.04 9.57 23.01
N GLY A 665 0.92 8.84 22.50
CA GLY A 665 1.78 7.92 23.27
C GLY A 665 1.48 6.45 23.02
N ALA A 666 0.37 6.11 22.38
CA ALA A 666 0.26 4.91 21.61
C ALA A 666 0.84 5.23 20.22
N SER A 667 1.76 4.51 19.78
CA SER A 667 2.58 4.47 18.58
C SER A 667 1.98 4.90 17.22
N ALA A 668 0.76 5.39 17.16
CA ALA A 668 0.13 5.78 15.91
C ALA A 668 0.47 7.22 15.53
N SER A 669 0.74 7.50 14.27
CA SER A 669 0.74 8.85 13.72
C SER A 669 -0.67 9.47 13.88
N ASN A 670 -0.76 10.80 13.92
CA ASN A 670 -2.09 11.46 13.95
C ASN A 670 -2.96 11.06 12.73
N ALA A 671 -2.34 10.70 11.62
CA ALA A 671 -3.01 10.19 10.43
C ALA A 671 -3.64 8.81 10.67
N GLU A 672 -2.92 7.84 11.24
CA GLU A 672 -3.47 6.52 11.61
C GLU A 672 -4.63 6.64 12.61
N ALA A 673 -4.51 7.53 13.61
CA ALA A 673 -5.59 7.77 14.57
C ALA A 673 -6.85 8.37 13.92
N MET A 674 -6.70 9.16 12.86
CA MET A 674 -7.82 9.73 12.10
C MET A 674 -8.53 8.71 11.22
N PHE A 675 -7.78 7.79 10.59
CA PHE A 675 -8.36 6.81 9.67
C PHE A 675 -8.91 5.58 10.39
N SER A 676 -8.30 5.14 11.49
CA SER A 676 -8.78 3.99 12.27
C SER A 676 -10.15 4.24 12.92
N SER A 677 -10.50 5.48 13.22
CA SER A 677 -11.80 5.81 13.82
C SER A 677 -12.99 5.79 12.84
N SER A 678 -12.76 5.75 11.53
CA SER A 678 -13.83 5.87 10.53
C SER A 678 -14.24 4.56 9.86
N TRP A 679 -13.41 3.49 9.90
CA TRP A 679 -13.65 2.29 9.07
C TRP A 679 -13.59 0.95 9.80
N THR A 680 -13.09 0.87 11.03
CA THR A 680 -13.10 -0.38 11.81
C THR A 680 -13.47 -0.12 13.26
N GLU A 681 -14.69 -0.47 13.65
CA GLU A 681 -15.15 -0.56 15.06
C GLU A 681 -14.52 -1.72 15.85
N SER A 682 -13.54 -2.41 15.33
CA SER A 682 -12.75 -3.36 16.11
C SER A 682 -11.67 -2.59 16.86
N ALA A 683 -11.97 -2.28 18.12
CA ALA A 683 -10.98 -1.73 19.06
C ALA A 683 -9.73 -2.60 19.04
N GLN A 684 -8.69 -2.16 18.36
CA GLN A 684 -7.39 -2.80 18.49
C GLN A 684 -6.96 -2.72 19.95
N PRO A 685 -6.46 -3.81 20.55
CA PRO A 685 -6.01 -3.77 21.92
C PRO A 685 -4.95 -2.69 22.07
N LYS A 686 -5.16 -1.78 23.03
CA LYS A 686 -4.22 -0.71 23.34
C LYS A 686 -2.82 -1.30 23.50
N PRO A 687 -1.80 -0.82 22.78
CA PRO A 687 -0.46 -1.35 22.87
C PRO A 687 0.01 -1.40 24.32
N ALA A 688 0.64 -2.49 24.72
CA ALA A 688 1.20 -2.58 26.06
C ALA A 688 2.23 -1.47 26.28
N ALA A 689 2.24 -0.88 27.46
CA ALA A 689 3.22 0.15 27.79
C ALA A 689 4.64 -0.41 27.64
N PRO A 690 5.58 0.35 27.05
CA PRO A 690 6.95 -0.12 26.83
C PRO A 690 7.61 -0.44 28.17
N PRO A 691 8.54 -1.41 28.22
CA PRO A 691 9.28 -1.70 29.44
C PRO A 691 10.11 -0.49 29.89
N SER A 692 10.24 -0.32 31.20
CA SER A 692 11.10 0.73 31.75
C SER A 692 12.57 0.38 31.50
N PRO A 693 13.39 1.32 30.98
CA PRO A 693 14.83 1.12 30.81
C PRO A 693 15.52 0.74 32.12
N SER A 694 16.45 -0.23 32.05
CA SER A 694 17.12 -0.78 33.23
C SER A 694 18.05 0.20 33.94
N PHE A 695 18.55 1.22 33.25
CA PHE A 695 19.45 2.23 33.76
C PHE A 695 18.76 3.33 34.59
N LEU A 696 17.43 3.41 34.57
CA LEU A 696 16.69 4.39 35.36
C LEU A 696 16.71 4.03 36.83
N THR A 697 16.99 5.01 37.67
CA THR A 697 16.80 4.93 39.12
C THR A 697 15.30 4.83 39.45
N GLU A 698 14.98 4.36 40.64
CA GLU A 698 13.59 4.27 41.14
C GLU A 698 12.92 5.65 41.16
N ALA A 699 13.67 6.69 41.58
CA ALA A 699 13.15 8.05 41.62
C ALA A 699 12.83 8.59 40.19
N GLU A 700 13.64 8.28 39.19
CA GLU A 700 13.40 8.65 37.78
C GLU A 700 12.20 7.91 37.21
N ARG A 701 12.06 6.61 37.49
CA ARG A 701 10.89 5.82 37.09
C ARG A 701 9.59 6.40 37.65
N THR A 702 9.57 6.63 38.97
CA THR A 702 8.39 7.19 39.65
C THR A 702 8.02 8.55 39.08
N ARG A 703 9.03 9.41 38.81
CA ARG A 703 8.79 10.73 38.23
C ARG A 703 8.27 10.65 36.81
N ALA A 704 8.84 9.79 35.97
CA ALA A 704 8.37 9.59 34.62
C ALA A 704 6.92 9.08 34.58
N GLU A 705 6.59 8.11 35.42
CA GLU A 705 5.23 7.57 35.53
C GLU A 705 4.23 8.60 36.04
N GLN A 706 4.62 9.48 36.99
CA GLN A 706 3.73 10.55 37.42
C GLN A 706 3.49 11.56 36.29
N GLN A 707 4.56 12.04 35.65
CA GLN A 707 4.47 12.97 34.52
C GLN A 707 3.64 12.40 33.38
N TRP A 708 3.78 11.10 33.10
CA TRP A 708 2.96 10.43 32.09
C TRP A 708 1.48 10.35 32.48
N ARG A 709 1.18 9.99 33.72
CA ARG A 709 -0.21 10.02 34.23
C ARG A 709 -0.85 11.40 34.07
N ASP A 710 -0.12 12.45 34.47
CA ASP A 710 -0.62 13.82 34.38
C ASP A 710 -0.90 14.23 32.93
N LEU A 711 0.01 13.91 32.00
CA LEU A 711 -0.18 14.15 30.57
C LEU A 711 -1.31 13.33 29.96
N SER A 712 -1.51 12.10 30.38
CA SER A 712 -2.57 11.23 29.85
C SER A 712 -3.98 11.73 30.19
N THR A 713 -4.11 12.70 31.10
CA THR A 713 -5.40 13.28 31.52
C THR A 713 -5.71 14.63 30.88
N ILE A 714 -4.78 15.20 30.08
CA ILE A 714 -5.00 16.53 29.51
C ILE A 714 -6.04 16.56 28.39
N GLY A 715 -6.30 15.41 27.73
CA GLY A 715 -7.16 15.28 26.57
C GLY A 715 -6.56 15.85 25.30
N ALA A 716 -7.32 15.78 24.19
CA ALA A 716 -6.93 16.39 22.93
C ALA A 716 -6.72 17.90 23.06
N ALA A 717 -5.80 18.46 22.27
CA ALA A 717 -5.42 19.86 22.37
C ALA A 717 -6.60 20.85 22.36
N PRO A 718 -7.63 20.72 21.48
CA PRO A 718 -8.77 21.63 21.51
C PRO A 718 -9.54 21.61 22.84
N ILE A 719 -9.59 20.44 23.50
CA ILE A 719 -10.25 20.30 24.81
C ILE A 719 -9.40 20.93 25.91
N TYR A 720 -8.09 20.68 25.90
CA TYR A 720 -7.13 21.31 26.80
C TYR A 720 -7.18 22.84 26.69
N PHE A 721 -7.11 23.38 25.47
CA PHE A 721 -7.18 24.83 25.24
C PHE A 721 -8.52 25.40 25.68
N GLY A 722 -9.64 24.72 25.39
CA GLY A 722 -10.97 25.17 25.78
C GLY A 722 -11.09 25.41 27.27
N ARG A 723 -10.64 24.45 28.10
CA ARG A 723 -10.66 24.56 29.55
C ARG A 723 -9.94 25.83 30.03
N ILE A 724 -8.77 26.12 29.50
CA ILE A 724 -7.96 27.27 29.94
C ILE A 724 -8.48 28.59 29.37
N VAL A 725 -8.86 28.65 28.10
CA VAL A 725 -9.37 29.88 27.47
C VAL A 725 -10.69 30.30 28.06
N PHE A 726 -11.59 29.39 28.41
CA PHE A 726 -12.88 29.75 29.06
C PHE A 726 -12.66 30.30 30.46
N GLN A 727 -11.75 29.72 31.25
CA GLN A 727 -11.39 30.26 32.56
C GLN A 727 -10.74 31.63 32.41
N TRP A 728 -9.80 31.80 31.52
CA TRP A 728 -9.16 33.09 31.24
C TRP A 728 -10.18 34.17 30.84
N ALA A 729 -11.08 33.85 29.91
CA ALA A 729 -12.15 34.77 29.50
C ALA A 729 -13.12 35.15 30.63
N LYS A 730 -13.30 34.25 31.62
CA LYS A 730 -14.14 34.52 32.80
C LYS A 730 -13.41 35.42 33.79
N GLU A 731 -12.15 35.18 34.09
CA GLU A 731 -11.37 35.87 35.12
C GLU A 731 -10.80 37.19 34.62
N SER A 732 -10.45 37.29 33.37
CA SER A 732 -9.85 38.48 32.75
C SER A 732 -10.56 38.91 31.47
N PRO A 733 -11.86 39.26 31.53
CA PRO A 733 -12.63 39.53 30.32
C PRO A 733 -12.22 40.80 29.56
N LYS A 734 -11.39 41.64 30.15
CA LYS A 734 -10.86 42.86 29.53
C LYS A 734 -9.45 42.67 28.92
N ASP A 735 -8.85 41.49 29.03
CA ASP A 735 -7.59 41.19 28.36
C ASP A 735 -7.81 41.19 26.85
N GLY A 736 -7.10 42.06 26.13
CA GLY A 736 -7.26 42.22 24.68
C GLY A 736 -6.93 40.99 23.85
N ARG A 737 -6.28 39.98 24.42
CA ARG A 737 -5.94 38.72 23.77
C ARG A 737 -7.08 37.72 23.78
N VAL A 738 -8.04 37.83 24.70
CA VAL A 738 -9.14 36.87 24.87
C VAL A 738 -9.98 36.69 23.60
N PRO A 739 -10.39 37.74 22.87
CA PRO A 739 -11.12 37.57 21.61
C PRO A 739 -10.37 36.77 20.56
N GLU A 740 -9.05 36.97 20.45
CA GLU A 740 -8.19 36.22 19.53
C GLU A 740 -8.03 34.77 19.99
N ALA A 741 -7.85 34.54 21.29
CA ALA A 741 -7.75 33.18 21.85
C ALA A 741 -9.03 32.37 21.58
N LEU A 742 -10.22 32.97 21.69
CA LEU A 742 -11.51 32.33 21.37
C LEU A 742 -11.63 32.02 19.89
N TYR A 743 -11.18 32.92 19.02
CA TYR A 743 -11.12 32.66 17.56
C TYR A 743 -10.17 31.49 17.24
N LEU A 744 -8.94 31.49 17.80
CA LEU A 744 -7.98 30.41 17.59
C LEU A 744 -8.49 29.08 18.17
N LEU A 745 -9.23 29.14 19.30
CA LEU A 745 -9.86 27.96 19.87
C LEU A 745 -10.90 27.36 18.91
N VAL A 746 -11.80 28.17 18.31
CA VAL A 746 -12.76 27.71 17.31
C VAL A 746 -12.00 27.08 16.12
N ARG A 747 -10.90 27.67 15.67
CA ARG A 747 -10.10 27.09 14.60
C ARG A 747 -9.44 25.77 14.99
N SER A 748 -8.96 25.65 16.24
CA SER A 748 -8.35 24.41 16.72
C SER A 748 -9.34 23.24 16.74
N THR A 749 -10.62 23.49 16.96
CA THR A 749 -11.67 22.46 16.90
C THR A 749 -11.98 21.98 15.49
N ARG A 750 -11.63 22.76 14.46
CA ARG A 750 -11.77 22.35 13.06
C ARG A 750 -10.55 21.61 12.54
N TYR A 751 -9.37 22.11 12.86
CA TYR A 751 -8.09 21.70 12.26
C TYR A 751 -7.22 20.84 13.19
N GLY A 752 -7.57 20.72 14.46
CA GLY A 752 -6.99 19.76 15.40
C GLY A 752 -7.78 18.46 15.48
N CYS A 753 -7.40 17.59 16.39
CA CYS A 753 -8.10 16.34 16.63
C CYS A 753 -9.54 16.56 17.11
N THR A 754 -10.45 15.75 16.61
CA THR A 754 -11.86 15.79 16.98
C THR A 754 -12.20 14.68 17.97
N THR A 755 -13.01 15.04 18.97
CA THR A 755 -13.62 14.13 19.97
C THR A 755 -15.09 14.45 20.08
N ASP A 756 -15.86 13.66 20.82
CA ASP A 756 -17.27 13.93 21.10
C ASP A 756 -17.51 15.30 21.76
N GLN A 757 -16.49 15.85 22.42
CA GLN A 757 -16.58 17.14 23.12
C GLN A 757 -16.19 18.33 22.23
N THR A 758 -15.53 18.11 21.11
CA THR A 758 -14.93 19.16 20.28
C THR A 758 -15.99 20.14 19.75
N GLY A 759 -17.14 19.63 19.29
CA GLY A 759 -18.26 20.47 18.82
C GLY A 759 -18.85 21.36 19.92
N SER A 760 -18.89 20.86 21.14
CA SER A 760 -19.35 21.64 22.31
C SER A 760 -18.40 22.78 22.65
N VAL A 761 -17.08 22.49 22.64
CA VAL A 761 -16.02 23.50 22.86
C VAL A 761 -16.07 24.59 21.78
N SER A 762 -16.21 24.17 20.51
CA SER A 762 -16.31 25.07 19.36
C SER A 762 -17.52 26.05 19.54
N LYS A 763 -18.70 25.49 19.85
CA LYS A 763 -19.90 26.27 20.05
C LYS A 763 -19.78 27.25 21.23
N GLN A 764 -19.25 26.78 22.36
CA GLN A 764 -19.08 27.62 23.53
C GLN A 764 -18.09 28.79 23.27
N ALA A 765 -17.01 28.54 22.57
CA ALA A 765 -16.06 29.58 22.20
C ALA A 765 -16.68 30.61 21.24
N PHE A 766 -17.44 30.13 20.24
CA PHE A 766 -18.18 30.97 19.32
C PHE A 766 -19.19 31.86 20.04
N ASP A 767 -20.05 31.25 20.85
CA ASP A 767 -21.10 31.99 21.58
C ASP A 767 -20.50 33.06 22.50
N LEU A 768 -19.41 32.73 23.20
CA LEU A 768 -18.72 33.66 24.09
C LEU A 768 -18.08 34.81 23.30
N LEU A 769 -17.44 34.54 22.16
CA LEU A 769 -16.86 35.55 21.29
C LEU A 769 -17.92 36.52 20.77
N HIS A 770 -19.04 36.00 20.26
CA HIS A 770 -20.11 36.82 19.68
C HIS A 770 -20.92 37.59 20.72
N THR A 771 -21.11 37.07 21.93
CA THR A 771 -21.88 37.72 22.97
C THR A 771 -21.10 38.76 23.75
N ARG A 772 -19.80 38.51 24.05
CA ARG A 772 -19.01 39.43 24.86
C ARG A 772 -18.17 40.40 24.05
N TYR A 773 -17.78 40.01 22.82
CA TYR A 773 -16.86 40.80 21.99
C TYR A 773 -17.44 41.05 20.57
N PRO A 774 -18.70 41.56 20.43
CA PRO A 774 -19.35 41.66 19.12
C PRO A 774 -18.59 42.53 18.11
N ASP A 775 -17.93 43.57 18.60
CA ASP A 775 -17.18 44.51 17.75
C ASP A 775 -15.74 44.09 17.44
N SER A 776 -15.29 42.97 17.98
CA SER A 776 -13.92 42.50 17.76
C SER A 776 -13.71 42.10 16.29
N PRO A 777 -12.52 42.37 15.72
CA PRO A 777 -12.18 41.86 14.41
C PRO A 777 -12.17 40.35 14.34
N TRP A 778 -11.93 39.68 15.46
CA TRP A 778 -11.92 38.22 15.56
C TRP A 778 -13.34 37.61 15.48
N THR A 779 -14.35 38.33 15.99
CA THR A 779 -15.77 37.95 15.84
C THR A 779 -16.17 37.95 14.37
N LYS A 780 -15.72 38.96 13.60
CA LYS A 780 -15.95 39.00 12.15
C LYS A 780 -15.27 37.90 11.39
N LYS A 781 -14.10 37.40 11.87
CA LYS A 781 -13.37 36.27 11.30
C LYS A 781 -13.93 34.92 11.71
N THR A 782 -14.89 34.85 12.61
CA THR A 782 -15.53 33.63 13.11
C THR A 782 -17.02 33.61 12.76
N PRO A 783 -17.41 33.46 11.48
CA PRO A 783 -18.82 33.54 11.08
C PRO A 783 -19.65 32.32 11.47
N TYR A 784 -18.99 31.21 11.83
CA TYR A 784 -19.63 29.95 12.24
C TYR A 784 -18.68 29.15 13.16
N TRP A 785 -19.24 28.14 13.80
CA TRP A 785 -18.55 27.16 14.61
C TRP A 785 -18.59 25.77 13.94
N PHE A 786 -17.80 24.83 14.45
CA PHE A 786 -17.67 23.48 13.87
C PHE A 786 -18.30 22.44 14.81
N LYS A 787 -19.02 21.49 14.24
CA LYS A 787 -19.59 20.34 14.95
C LYS A 787 -18.56 19.25 15.10
#